data_45c2d6274dc903deaffbe7dbaffa8845
#
_entry.id   45c2d6274dc903deaffbe7dbaffa8845
#
_cell.length_a   1.000
_cell.length_b   1.000
_cell.length_c   1.000
_cell.angle_alpha   90.00
_cell.angle_beta   90.00
_cell.angle_gamma   90.00
#
_symmetry.space_group_name_H-M   'P 1'
#
loop_
_entity.id
_entity.type
_entity.pdbx_description
1 polymer ?
#
loop_
_entity_poly.entity_id
_entity_poly.type
_entity_poly.pdbx_seq_one_letter_code
_entity_poly.pdbx_strand_id
1 'polypeptide(L)'
;MDSSGALEGSSPLPPRGVNPANFIIPPVEGIAGGGTGYGWADVGTESSNLCKGVNVIDPTQIPSAELLHVWCMPSTANVGQQEMPRPFDHVSLLAARNERESVQIALRPKLSWASSGLAGTVQIQCTDLCSASGDRLVFGQSLTMRHVVPILGVPDALVPLDLPIAQINLLPGETTSIWVSVDVPAGQPPGHYEGQILITALKANAEMSAQVLSKAEKYNLYRELKSCLEMVEPVGGKPLEEVAERLKSATSSLKRLLLWPVFQEFYKDNGSCDMMDEDAFTNISINMKFNVTVWDFTLPLTPSLPAVFGISETVIEDRFALEHGSEGWYDALDRHFKWLLQYRISPYFCRWGDSMRILAYTCPWPADHPRSEEYYSDPRLAAYAVPYAPILSCSNEARDSLRKDVEILKSKPHWRKAYFYLWDEPLNLDQYELIRSMSSDIRTYAPDARILTTYYCGPSDAHGSSTFEAFVKVPKYLRPHTQIFCTSEWVLGNREDLVNDITAELQPENGEEWWTYVCMGPSDPQPNWHLGMRGTQHRAVMWRVWKEGGTGFLYWGANCYEKSLVASAEIKFRRGLPPGDGVLFYPGEVFSPSHEPIASIRLERILSGMQDIEYLKLYSSRYSREEGLALLEKTGAYLSPERYTLEHTPIDLMRAEIYRTCGA
;
A
#
# COMPACT_ATOMS: atom_id res chain seq x y z
N MET A 1 -7.97 26.79 -34.03
CA MET A 1 -7.54 27.92 -33.20
C MET A 1 -8.43 27.90 -31.98
N ASP A 2 -7.94 27.35 -31.19
CA ASP A 2 -7.85 26.76 -29.92
C ASP A 2 -7.78 27.74 -28.79
N SER A 3 -8.84 28.02 -28.19
CA SER A 3 -8.83 28.46 -26.81
C SER A 3 -9.27 27.31 -25.92
N SER A 4 -8.38 26.36 -25.73
CA SER A 4 -8.39 25.54 -24.55
C SER A 4 -8.13 26.47 -23.37
N GLY A 5 -9.17 27.03 -22.78
CA GLY A 5 -9.05 27.67 -21.49
C GLY A 5 -8.55 26.58 -20.53
N ALA A 6 -7.27 26.66 -20.19
CA ALA A 6 -6.73 25.89 -19.09
C ALA A 6 -7.55 26.26 -17.86
N LEU A 7 -8.26 25.30 -17.31
CA LEU A 7 -8.94 25.49 -16.05
C LEU A 7 -7.84 25.70 -15.00
N GLU A 8 -7.77 26.88 -14.44
CA GLU A 8 -6.84 27.15 -13.35
C GLU A 8 -7.05 26.10 -12.25
N GLY A 9 -6.00 25.35 -11.97
CA GLY A 9 -5.97 24.34 -10.90
C GLY A 9 -6.46 22.95 -11.25
N SER A 10 -6.78 22.59 -12.50
CA SER A 10 -7.12 21.23 -12.91
C SER A 10 -6.01 20.59 -13.72
N SER A 11 -5.70 19.33 -13.44
CA SER A 11 -4.84 18.53 -14.31
C SER A 11 -5.45 18.42 -15.69
N PRO A 12 -4.66 18.46 -16.78
CA PRO A 12 -5.20 18.32 -18.12
C PRO A 12 -5.80 16.92 -18.31
N LEU A 13 -6.92 16.86 -19.02
CA LEU A 13 -7.51 15.59 -19.42
C LEU A 13 -6.58 14.85 -20.39
N PRO A 14 -6.49 13.52 -20.29
CA PRO A 14 -5.71 12.74 -21.24
C PRO A 14 -6.25 12.88 -22.69
N PRO A 15 -5.40 12.76 -23.71
CA PRO A 15 -5.83 12.78 -25.09
C PRO A 15 -6.86 11.69 -25.39
N ARG A 16 -7.80 12.00 -26.27
CA ARG A 16 -8.84 11.07 -26.69
C ARG A 16 -8.24 9.81 -27.35
N GLY A 17 -8.77 8.65 -27.02
CA GLY A 17 -8.40 7.39 -27.65
C GLY A 17 -7.10 6.76 -27.15
N VAL A 18 -6.45 7.34 -26.13
CA VAL A 18 -5.26 6.78 -25.51
C VAL A 18 -5.67 6.04 -24.23
N ASN A 19 -5.21 4.79 -24.11
CA ASN A 19 -5.39 4.06 -22.87
C ASN A 19 -4.69 4.83 -21.73
N PRO A 20 -5.40 5.24 -20.66
CA PRO A 20 -4.81 5.97 -19.53
C PRO A 20 -3.57 5.29 -18.95
N ALA A 21 -3.53 3.95 -18.98
CA ALA A 21 -2.38 3.19 -18.53
C ALA A 21 -1.10 3.40 -19.37
N ASN A 22 -1.23 3.94 -20.57
CA ASN A 22 -0.12 4.24 -21.49
C ASN A 22 0.08 5.76 -21.67
N PHE A 23 -0.71 6.57 -20.98
CA PHE A 23 -0.67 8.02 -21.12
C PHE A 23 0.42 8.62 -20.25
N ILE A 24 1.33 9.37 -20.87
CA ILE A 24 2.32 10.18 -20.15
C ILE A 24 1.78 11.61 -20.10
N ILE A 25 1.41 12.08 -18.92
CA ILE A 25 0.98 13.47 -18.73
C ILE A 25 2.21 14.37 -18.86
N PRO A 26 2.17 15.38 -19.72
CA PRO A 26 3.24 16.36 -19.75
C PRO A 26 3.29 17.13 -18.42
N PRO A 27 4.47 17.61 -18.01
CA PRO A 27 4.60 18.44 -16.82
C PRO A 27 3.64 19.61 -16.86
N VAL A 28 2.94 19.83 -15.75
CA VAL A 28 2.11 21.02 -15.59
C VAL A 28 2.95 22.08 -14.89
N GLU A 29 3.32 23.11 -15.62
CA GLU A 29 4.04 24.25 -15.02
C GLU A 29 3.17 24.90 -13.94
N GLY A 30 3.72 25.11 -12.76
CA GLY A 30 3.09 25.89 -11.69
C GLY A 30 2.39 25.08 -10.59
N ILE A 31 2.45 23.76 -10.60
CA ILE A 31 2.03 22.97 -9.43
C ILE A 31 3.19 22.96 -8.42
N ALA A 32 2.99 23.58 -7.28
CA ALA A 32 3.99 23.62 -6.22
C ALA A 32 4.35 22.19 -5.79
N GLY A 33 5.63 21.83 -5.89
CA GLY A 33 6.14 20.50 -5.57
C GLY A 33 6.19 19.53 -6.74
N GLY A 34 5.63 19.90 -7.88
CA GLY A 34 5.72 19.13 -9.11
C GLY A 34 6.88 19.60 -9.97
N GLY A 35 8.09 19.22 -9.64
CA GLY A 35 9.08 19.09 -10.69
C GLY A 35 8.42 18.27 -11.78
N THR A 36 8.63 18.49 -13.00
CA THR A 36 8.28 17.63 -14.14
C THR A 36 7.13 16.64 -13.88
N GLY A 37 5.90 16.98 -13.88
CA GLY A 37 4.69 16.16 -13.76
C GLY A 37 4.77 14.73 -13.20
N TYR A 38 5.88 14.06 -13.36
CA TYR A 38 6.23 12.74 -12.84
C TYR A 38 7.71 12.64 -12.50
N GLY A 39 8.29 13.63 -11.86
CA GLY A 39 9.71 13.69 -11.51
C GLY A 39 10.21 12.57 -10.59
N TRP A 40 10.09 11.34 -11.05
CA TRP A 40 10.47 10.14 -10.33
C TRP A 40 11.96 10.04 -10.08
N ALA A 41 12.76 10.70 -10.93
CA ALA A 41 14.18 10.90 -10.67
C ALA A 41 14.39 11.73 -9.39
N ASP A 42 13.45 12.61 -9.07
CA ASP A 42 13.51 13.52 -7.94
C ASP A 42 12.77 13.00 -6.69
N VAL A 43 11.97 11.94 -6.80
CA VAL A 43 11.27 11.35 -5.66
C VAL A 43 12.24 10.97 -4.53
N GLY A 44 13.42 10.48 -4.88
CA GLY A 44 14.46 10.19 -3.90
C GLY A 44 15.03 11.43 -3.22
N THR A 45 15.13 12.55 -3.96
CA THR A 45 15.60 13.83 -3.44
C THR A 45 14.51 14.61 -2.71
N GLU A 46 13.26 14.52 -3.17
CA GLU A 46 12.14 15.14 -2.49
C GLU A 46 11.78 14.43 -1.18
N SER A 47 11.86 13.10 -1.12
CA SER A 47 11.67 12.39 0.15
C SER A 47 12.70 12.83 1.20
N SER A 48 13.93 13.17 0.79
CA SER A 48 14.93 13.77 1.69
C SER A 48 14.61 15.22 2.05
N ASN A 49 13.89 15.95 1.19
CA ASN A 49 13.45 17.32 1.46
C ASN A 49 12.13 17.39 2.26
N LEU A 50 11.28 16.36 2.17
CA LEU A 50 10.05 16.26 2.95
C LEU A 50 10.31 16.17 4.45
N CYS A 51 11.50 15.73 4.84
CA CYS A 51 11.95 15.73 6.23
C CYS A 51 12.45 17.10 6.72
N LYS A 52 12.56 18.12 5.85
CA LYS A 52 13.10 19.44 6.21
C LYS A 52 12.18 20.29 7.09
N GLY A 53 10.92 19.94 7.25
CA GLY A 53 9.99 20.62 8.16
C GLY A 53 10.00 20.10 9.60
N VAL A 54 10.77 19.06 9.87
CA VAL A 54 10.90 18.51 11.22
C VAL A 54 12.08 19.16 11.91
N ASN A 55 11.91 19.62 13.14
CA ASN A 55 13.00 20.14 13.97
C ASN A 55 14.16 19.16 14.01
N VAL A 56 15.15 19.38 13.16
CA VAL A 56 16.38 18.59 13.15
C VAL A 56 17.11 18.91 14.44
N ILE A 57 17.15 17.95 15.36
CA ILE A 57 17.95 18.10 16.57
C ILE A 57 19.41 18.04 16.16
N ASP A 58 20.15 19.06 16.59
CA ASP A 58 21.59 19.10 16.39
C ASP A 58 22.21 17.81 16.94
N PRO A 59 22.89 17.01 16.10
CA PRO A 59 23.52 15.76 16.52
C PRO A 59 24.53 15.96 17.67
N THR A 60 25.04 17.17 17.85
CA THR A 60 25.96 17.51 18.95
C THR A 60 25.29 17.56 20.31
N GLN A 61 23.97 17.66 20.36
CA GLN A 61 23.17 17.68 21.60
C GLN A 61 22.83 16.28 22.12
N ILE A 62 23.10 15.23 21.34
CA ILE A 62 22.86 13.85 21.78
C ILE A 62 24.08 13.37 22.58
N PRO A 63 23.87 12.75 23.77
CA PRO A 63 24.98 12.29 24.61
C PRO A 63 25.98 11.44 23.82
N SER A 64 27.26 11.79 23.90
CA SER A 64 28.34 11.17 23.12
C SER A 64 28.63 9.70 23.48
N ALA A 65 28.03 9.18 24.56
CA ALA A 65 28.27 7.83 25.06
C ALA A 65 27.53 6.71 24.31
N GLU A 66 26.49 7.04 23.56
CA GLU A 66 25.70 6.03 22.86
C GLU A 66 26.24 5.77 21.47
N LEU A 67 26.48 4.49 21.12
CA LEU A 67 26.93 4.08 19.79
C LEU A 67 25.78 3.92 18.79
N LEU A 68 24.55 3.81 19.29
CA LEU A 68 23.33 3.64 18.51
C LEU A 68 22.29 4.66 18.95
N HIS A 69 21.77 5.41 17.98
CA HIS A 69 20.61 6.26 18.19
C HIS A 69 19.34 5.47 17.91
N VAL A 70 18.37 5.55 18.80
CA VAL A 70 17.05 4.91 18.68
C VAL A 70 15.96 5.94 19.01
N TRP A 71 14.95 6.05 18.16
CA TRP A 71 13.81 6.95 18.39
C TRP A 71 12.55 6.45 17.71
N CYS A 72 11.39 6.97 18.09
CA CYS A 72 10.11 6.67 17.46
C CYS A 72 9.76 7.67 16.37
N MET A 73 9.11 7.18 15.32
CA MET A 73 8.56 7.97 14.22
C MET A 73 7.12 7.51 13.95
N PRO A 74 6.20 8.43 13.65
CA PRO A 74 4.84 8.04 13.32
C PRO A 74 4.78 7.21 12.02
N SER A 75 3.72 6.43 11.85
CA SER A 75 3.49 5.62 10.65
C SER A 75 3.40 6.45 9.37
N THR A 76 3.06 7.73 9.47
CA THR A 76 3.00 8.66 8.33
C THR A 76 4.37 9.22 7.91
N ALA A 77 5.43 9.02 8.69
CA ALA A 77 6.76 9.52 8.33
C ALA A 77 7.42 8.63 7.26
N ASN A 78 8.11 9.27 6.31
CA ASN A 78 9.00 8.58 5.39
C ASN A 78 10.42 8.60 5.98
N VAL A 79 10.79 7.53 6.67
CA VAL A 79 12.10 7.42 7.34
C VAL A 79 13.13 6.92 6.35
N GLY A 80 13.85 7.84 5.71
CA GLY A 80 14.92 7.52 4.76
C GLY A 80 16.27 7.24 5.44
N GLN A 81 17.22 6.73 4.67
CA GLN A 81 18.58 6.42 5.15
C GLN A 81 19.33 7.65 5.71
N GLN A 82 18.95 8.85 5.27
CA GLN A 82 19.55 10.11 5.72
C GLN A 82 18.78 10.80 6.85
N GLU A 83 17.71 10.15 7.36
CA GLU A 83 16.95 10.70 8.50
C GLU A 83 17.87 10.94 9.68
N MET A 84 17.81 12.16 10.23
CA MET A 84 18.67 12.53 11.36
C MET A 84 18.12 12.02 12.69
N PRO A 85 18.98 11.69 13.64
CA PRO A 85 18.54 11.23 14.95
C PRO A 85 17.66 12.25 15.66
N ARG A 86 16.69 11.74 16.39
CA ARG A 86 15.83 12.51 17.30
C ARG A 86 16.04 12.02 18.73
N PRO A 87 15.54 12.74 19.75
CA PRO A 87 15.57 12.26 21.12
C PRO A 87 14.95 10.88 21.24
N PHE A 88 15.52 10.07 22.11
CA PHE A 88 14.95 8.78 22.49
C PHE A 88 13.53 8.98 23.05
N ASP A 89 12.61 8.16 22.62
CA ASP A 89 11.23 8.13 23.11
C ASP A 89 10.74 6.69 23.23
N HIS A 90 9.63 6.51 23.93
CA HIS A 90 8.95 5.24 24.12
C HIS A 90 7.80 5.08 23.15
N VAL A 91 7.46 3.84 22.81
CA VAL A 91 6.29 3.57 21.99
C VAL A 91 5.01 3.78 22.80
N SER A 92 4.11 4.60 22.31
CA SER A 92 2.78 4.81 22.87
C SER A 92 1.76 4.89 21.75
N LEU A 93 0.83 3.93 21.72
CA LEU A 93 -0.22 3.82 20.70
C LEU A 93 -1.61 3.86 21.35
N LEU A 94 -2.56 4.40 20.61
CA LEU A 94 -3.97 4.43 20.95
C LEU A 94 -4.72 3.68 19.86
N ALA A 95 -5.53 2.70 20.20
CA ALA A 95 -6.26 1.91 19.23
C ALA A 95 -7.64 1.49 19.75
N ALA A 96 -8.62 1.43 18.85
CA ALA A 96 -9.87 0.75 19.10
C ALA A 96 -9.69 -0.77 19.00
N ARG A 97 -10.71 -1.51 19.39
CA ARG A 97 -10.78 -2.94 19.09
C ARG A 97 -11.04 -3.15 17.59
N ASN A 98 -10.57 -4.25 17.03
CA ASN A 98 -10.59 -4.56 15.59
C ASN A 98 -9.88 -3.50 14.74
N GLU A 99 -8.76 -3.01 15.24
CA GLU A 99 -7.93 -2.01 14.59
C GLU A 99 -6.47 -2.45 14.55
N ARG A 100 -5.76 -2.05 13.49
CA ARG A 100 -4.30 -2.12 13.41
C ARG A 100 -3.72 -0.72 13.50
N GLU A 101 -2.89 -0.50 14.48
CA GLU A 101 -2.07 0.70 14.59
C GLU A 101 -0.59 0.41 14.45
N SER A 102 0.15 1.37 13.95
CA SER A 102 1.57 1.19 13.66
C SER A 102 2.42 2.40 14.01
N VAL A 103 3.65 2.12 14.38
CA VAL A 103 4.70 3.11 14.63
C VAL A 103 5.99 2.62 13.99
N GLN A 104 6.92 3.51 13.74
CA GLN A 104 8.25 3.15 13.29
C GLN A 104 9.28 3.36 14.42
N ILE A 105 10.21 2.44 14.53
CA ILE A 105 11.41 2.59 15.36
C ILE A 105 12.58 2.80 14.43
N ALA A 106 13.18 3.97 14.52
CA ALA A 106 14.34 4.33 13.71
C ALA A 106 15.63 4.04 14.48
N LEU A 107 16.59 3.45 13.80
CA LEU A 107 17.88 3.02 14.32
C LEU A 107 18.99 3.65 13.47
N ARG A 108 19.94 4.34 14.10
CA ARG A 108 21.09 4.92 13.41
C ARG A 108 22.36 4.69 14.19
N PRO A 109 23.23 3.78 13.73
CA PRO A 109 24.56 3.63 14.32
C PRO A 109 25.43 4.86 14.04
N LYS A 110 26.24 5.27 15.02
CA LYS A 110 27.26 6.29 14.81
C LYS A 110 28.37 5.75 13.88
N LEU A 111 29.03 6.64 13.18
CA LEU A 111 30.17 6.28 12.32
C LEU A 111 31.28 5.55 13.07
N SER A 112 31.46 5.87 14.36
CA SER A 112 32.46 5.23 15.23
C SER A 112 32.14 3.78 15.58
N TRP A 113 30.92 3.31 15.35
CA TRP A 113 30.53 1.93 15.68
C TRP A 113 31.29 0.89 14.87
N ALA A 114 31.58 1.18 13.63
CA ALA A 114 32.28 0.26 12.75
C ALA A 114 33.72 0.70 12.47
N SER A 115 34.52 0.88 13.49
CA SER A 115 35.95 1.20 13.33
C SER A 115 36.73 0.18 12.51
N SER A 116 36.14 -0.98 12.27
CA SER A 116 36.73 -2.12 11.56
C SER A 116 36.13 -2.39 10.19
N GLY A 117 35.18 -1.58 9.70
CA GLY A 117 34.50 -1.80 8.42
C GLY A 117 33.48 -2.95 8.40
N LEU A 118 33.28 -3.63 9.53
CA LEU A 118 32.24 -4.67 9.65
C LEU A 118 30.89 -4.07 10.01
N ALA A 119 29.83 -4.71 9.51
CA ALA A 119 28.45 -4.37 9.87
C ALA A 119 28.23 -4.50 11.36
N GLY A 120 27.57 -3.50 11.95
CA GLY A 120 26.99 -3.67 13.26
C GLY A 120 25.71 -4.50 13.15
N THR A 121 25.47 -5.34 14.12
CA THR A 121 24.25 -6.15 14.23
C THR A 121 23.41 -5.66 15.40
N VAL A 122 22.11 -5.58 15.17
CA VAL A 122 21.13 -5.30 16.23
C VAL A 122 20.21 -6.50 16.38
N GLN A 123 20.06 -6.93 17.62
CA GLN A 123 19.02 -7.87 18.03
C GLN A 123 17.83 -7.11 18.58
N ILE A 124 16.63 -7.46 18.15
CA ILE A 124 15.39 -6.85 18.59
C ILE A 124 14.49 -7.93 19.16
N GLN A 125 14.04 -7.73 20.38
CA GLN A 125 13.10 -8.59 21.09
C GLN A 125 11.92 -7.75 21.55
N CYS A 126 10.72 -8.29 21.49
CA CYS A 126 9.53 -7.67 22.05
C CYS A 126 8.85 -8.64 23.00
N THR A 127 8.41 -8.16 24.13
CA THR A 127 7.57 -8.92 25.05
C THR A 127 6.11 -8.84 24.62
N ASP A 128 5.28 -9.74 25.12
CA ASP A 128 3.84 -9.52 25.13
C ASP A 128 3.52 -8.21 25.86
N LEU A 129 2.45 -7.54 25.46
CA LEU A 129 1.90 -6.42 26.23
C LEU A 129 0.82 -6.96 27.17
N CYS A 130 0.94 -6.64 28.44
CA CYS A 130 0.03 -7.13 29.48
C CYS A 130 -0.74 -5.99 30.11
N SER A 131 -2.03 -6.21 30.36
CA SER A 131 -2.85 -5.31 31.17
C SER A 131 -2.71 -5.63 32.67
N ALA A 132 -3.16 -4.72 33.52
CA ALA A 132 -3.23 -4.95 34.96
C ALA A 132 -4.16 -6.12 35.36
N SER A 133 -5.14 -6.44 34.52
CA SER A 133 -6.05 -7.59 34.68
C SER A 133 -5.45 -8.92 34.21
N GLY A 134 -4.29 -8.89 33.56
CA GLY A 134 -3.61 -10.08 33.04
C GLY A 134 -3.97 -10.45 31.58
N ASP A 135 -4.78 -9.63 30.92
CA ASP A 135 -5.04 -9.77 29.49
C ASP A 135 -3.79 -9.46 28.67
N ARG A 136 -3.65 -10.07 27.51
CA ARG A 136 -2.45 -9.97 26.69
C ARG A 136 -2.72 -9.59 25.24
N LEU A 137 -1.80 -8.80 24.69
CA LEU A 137 -1.56 -8.69 23.24
C LEU A 137 -0.27 -9.46 22.96
N VAL A 138 -0.39 -10.58 22.26
CA VAL A 138 0.70 -11.58 22.15
C VAL A 138 1.63 -11.24 21.00
N PHE A 139 2.93 -11.24 21.27
CA PHE A 139 3.95 -11.05 20.26
C PHE A 139 3.96 -12.20 19.25
N GLY A 140 4.04 -11.86 17.96
CA GLY A 140 3.90 -12.82 16.85
C GLY A 140 2.46 -13.10 16.42
N GLN A 141 1.45 -12.62 17.15
CA GLN A 141 0.03 -12.69 16.78
C GLN A 141 -0.58 -11.29 16.64
N SER A 142 -0.67 -10.57 17.76
CA SER A 142 -1.17 -9.19 17.82
C SER A 142 -0.08 -8.14 17.59
N LEU A 143 1.17 -8.49 17.81
CA LEU A 143 2.32 -7.60 17.64
C LEU A 143 3.23 -8.18 16.57
N THR A 144 3.53 -7.38 15.56
CA THR A 144 4.42 -7.76 14.45
C THR A 144 5.49 -6.71 14.21
N MET A 145 6.66 -7.15 13.77
CA MET A 145 7.77 -6.29 13.39
C MET A 145 8.23 -6.62 11.98
N ARG A 146 8.47 -5.57 11.20
CA ARG A 146 8.90 -5.68 9.81
C ARG A 146 10.01 -4.68 9.52
N HIS A 147 11.03 -5.11 8.80
CA HIS A 147 12.09 -4.23 8.33
C HIS A 147 11.58 -3.38 7.17
N VAL A 148 11.78 -2.08 7.24
CA VAL A 148 11.44 -1.17 6.14
C VAL A 148 12.57 -1.17 5.12
N VAL A 149 12.34 -1.79 3.98
CA VAL A 149 13.33 -1.89 2.89
C VAL A 149 13.01 -0.86 1.82
N PRO A 150 14.01 -0.04 1.41
CA PRO A 150 13.80 0.94 0.36
C PRO A 150 13.57 0.27 -1.01
N ILE A 151 12.62 0.81 -1.77
CA ILE A 151 12.37 0.51 -3.17
C ILE A 151 12.71 1.75 -3.98
N LEU A 152 13.62 1.62 -4.94
CA LEU A 152 14.18 2.77 -5.69
C LEU A 152 14.74 3.89 -4.77
N GLY A 153 15.25 3.51 -3.60
CA GLY A 153 15.77 4.48 -2.62
C GLY A 153 14.71 5.09 -1.69
N VAL A 154 13.43 4.75 -1.87
CA VAL A 154 12.31 5.24 -1.05
C VAL A 154 11.86 4.15 -0.08
N PRO A 155 11.72 4.44 1.23
CA PRO A 155 11.21 3.47 2.21
C PRO A 155 9.82 3.00 1.83
N ASP A 156 9.63 1.69 1.55
CA ASP A 156 8.31 1.21 1.16
C ASP A 156 8.01 -0.27 1.48
N ALA A 157 8.92 -1.22 1.19
CA ALA A 157 8.64 -2.63 1.43
C ALA A 157 8.76 -3.01 2.91
N LEU A 158 7.79 -3.73 3.44
CA LEU A 158 7.72 -4.17 4.83
C LEU A 158 8.06 -5.66 4.94
N VAL A 159 9.33 -5.96 5.04
CA VAL A 159 9.84 -7.34 5.08
C VAL A 159 9.71 -7.90 6.50
N PRO A 160 9.00 -9.02 6.72
CA PRO A 160 8.87 -9.62 8.04
C PRO A 160 10.22 -9.96 8.66
N LEU A 161 10.34 -9.73 9.95
CA LEU A 161 11.50 -10.13 10.73
C LEU A 161 11.25 -11.49 11.39
N ASP A 162 12.31 -12.29 11.49
CA ASP A 162 12.23 -13.60 12.15
C ASP A 162 11.96 -13.43 13.65
N LEU A 163 11.09 -14.26 14.19
CA LEU A 163 10.70 -14.26 15.59
C LEU A 163 11.31 -15.49 16.32
N PRO A 164 11.52 -15.45 17.63
CA PRO A 164 11.22 -14.41 18.63
C PRO A 164 12.29 -13.32 18.76
N ILE A 165 13.46 -13.50 18.17
CA ILE A 165 14.56 -12.54 18.17
C ILE A 165 14.86 -12.16 16.73
N ALA A 166 14.50 -10.94 16.39
CA ALA A 166 14.85 -10.38 15.09
C ALA A 166 16.29 -9.87 15.10
N GLN A 167 17.00 -10.10 14.02
CA GLN A 167 18.38 -9.61 13.84
C GLN A 167 18.51 -8.88 12.52
N ILE A 168 19.09 -7.70 12.57
CA ILE A 168 19.35 -6.90 11.37
C ILE A 168 20.77 -6.33 11.40
N ASN A 169 21.36 -6.24 10.24
CA ASN A 169 22.64 -5.57 10.04
C ASN A 169 22.39 -4.10 9.71
N LEU A 170 23.08 -3.20 10.40
CA LEU A 170 22.96 -1.76 10.24
C LEU A 170 24.24 -1.15 9.68
N LEU A 171 24.08 -0.13 8.86
CA LEU A 171 25.16 0.69 8.31
C LEU A 171 25.46 1.86 9.23
N PRO A 172 26.74 2.05 9.65
CA PRO A 172 27.13 3.24 10.37
C PRO A 172 26.79 4.52 9.63
N GLY A 173 26.14 5.45 10.32
CA GLY A 173 25.75 6.73 9.73
C GLY A 173 24.53 6.69 8.82
N GLU A 174 23.87 5.53 8.66
CA GLU A 174 22.60 5.41 7.94
C GLU A 174 21.45 5.03 8.87
N THR A 175 20.27 5.55 8.61
CA THR A 175 19.08 5.25 9.39
C THR A 175 18.31 4.09 8.76
N THR A 176 17.94 3.15 9.59
CA THR A 176 17.08 2.01 9.25
C THR A 176 15.81 2.08 10.09
N SER A 177 14.69 1.77 9.50
CA SER A 177 13.39 1.78 10.21
C SER A 177 12.84 0.37 10.38
N ILE A 178 12.27 0.13 11.55
CA ILE A 178 11.47 -1.04 11.88
C ILE A 178 10.02 -0.60 12.00
N TRP A 179 9.15 -1.21 11.23
CA TRP A 179 7.72 -1.00 11.29
C TRP A 179 7.12 -1.93 12.33
N VAL A 180 6.53 -1.39 13.37
CA VAL A 180 5.89 -2.13 14.45
C VAL A 180 4.39 -1.94 14.34
N SER A 181 3.65 -3.05 14.24
CA SER A 181 2.18 -3.03 14.15
C SER A 181 1.57 -3.74 15.34
N VAL A 182 0.45 -3.19 15.81
CA VAL A 182 -0.40 -3.79 16.84
C VAL A 182 -1.77 -4.04 16.22
N ASP A 183 -2.15 -5.29 16.07
CA ASP A 183 -3.48 -5.74 15.69
C ASP A 183 -4.31 -6.00 16.95
N VAL A 184 -5.24 -5.13 17.27
CA VAL A 184 -6.09 -5.27 18.45
C VAL A 184 -7.30 -6.14 18.10
N PRO A 185 -7.44 -7.34 18.69
CA PRO A 185 -8.59 -8.20 18.44
C PRO A 185 -9.92 -7.53 18.79
N ALA A 186 -11.01 -7.89 18.09
CA ALA A 186 -12.36 -7.37 18.37
C ALA A 186 -12.84 -7.67 19.80
N GLY A 187 -12.39 -8.78 20.39
CA GLY A 187 -12.72 -9.19 21.75
C GLY A 187 -11.74 -8.73 22.83
N GLN A 188 -10.75 -7.92 22.49
CA GLN A 188 -9.74 -7.48 23.45
C GLN A 188 -10.36 -6.56 24.50
N PRO A 189 -10.15 -6.81 25.81
CA PRO A 189 -10.62 -5.89 26.84
C PRO A 189 -10.02 -4.49 26.69
N PRO A 190 -10.80 -3.41 26.91
CA PRO A 190 -10.23 -2.06 26.90
C PRO A 190 -9.34 -1.81 28.11
N GLY A 191 -8.36 -0.93 27.96
CA GLY A 191 -7.43 -0.59 29.03
C GLY A 191 -6.01 -0.34 28.56
N HIS A 192 -5.10 -0.25 29.51
CA HIS A 192 -3.68 -0.05 29.24
C HIS A 192 -2.93 -1.38 29.21
N TYR A 193 -2.14 -1.56 28.18
CA TYR A 193 -1.28 -2.72 27.94
C TYR A 193 0.17 -2.24 27.89
N GLU A 194 1.03 -2.87 28.68
CA GLU A 194 2.43 -2.49 28.81
C GLU A 194 3.37 -3.65 28.50
N GLY A 195 4.45 -3.37 27.83
CA GLY A 195 5.52 -4.28 27.52
C GLY A 195 6.80 -3.53 27.20
N GLN A 196 7.74 -4.25 26.59
CA GLN A 196 9.06 -3.72 26.32
C GLN A 196 9.60 -4.22 24.99
N ILE A 197 10.35 -3.35 24.32
CA ILE A 197 11.19 -3.69 23.18
C ILE A 197 12.64 -3.55 23.66
N LEU A 198 13.38 -4.65 23.60
CA LEU A 198 14.79 -4.69 23.92
C LEU A 198 15.59 -4.66 22.63
N ILE A 199 16.43 -3.65 22.47
CA ILE A 199 17.33 -3.48 21.34
C ILE A 199 18.75 -3.64 21.82
N THR A 200 19.44 -4.70 21.40
CA THR A 200 20.81 -4.99 21.77
C THR A 200 21.71 -4.82 20.56
N ALA A 201 22.60 -3.84 20.64
CA ALA A 201 23.59 -3.59 19.60
C ALA A 201 24.84 -4.45 19.85
N LEU A 202 25.20 -5.22 18.83
CA LEU A 202 26.35 -6.12 18.85
C LEU A 202 27.30 -5.72 17.71
N LYS A 203 28.59 -5.72 18.00
CA LYS A 203 29.58 -5.67 16.92
C LYS A 203 29.69 -7.06 16.30
N ALA A 204 29.24 -7.20 15.08
CA ALA A 204 29.32 -8.47 14.38
C ALA A 204 30.76 -8.74 13.94
N ASN A 205 31.27 -9.93 14.29
CA ASN A 205 32.36 -10.54 13.55
C ASN A 205 31.78 -11.26 12.30
N ALA A 206 32.63 -11.75 11.42
CA ALA A 206 32.22 -12.42 10.18
C ALA A 206 31.31 -13.65 10.46
N GLU A 207 31.60 -14.38 11.52
CA GLU A 207 30.87 -15.58 11.91
C GLU A 207 29.45 -15.26 12.42
N MET A 208 29.33 -14.26 13.30
CA MET A 208 28.04 -13.78 13.78
C MET A 208 27.20 -13.19 12.63
N SER A 209 27.82 -12.43 11.74
CA SER A 209 27.12 -11.86 10.59
C SER A 209 26.57 -12.95 9.66
N ALA A 210 27.29 -14.03 9.47
CA ALA A 210 26.83 -15.17 8.66
C ALA A 210 25.63 -15.91 9.31
N GLN A 211 25.58 -15.99 10.64
CA GLN A 211 24.48 -16.61 11.38
C GLN A 211 23.22 -15.72 11.43
N VAL A 212 23.42 -14.41 11.40
CA VAL A 212 22.39 -13.39 11.58
C VAL A 212 21.54 -13.16 10.35
N LEU A 213 22.09 -13.42 9.16
CA LEU A 213 21.33 -13.25 7.94
C LEU A 213 20.13 -14.21 7.93
N SER A 214 18.94 -13.67 7.76
CA SER A 214 17.74 -14.50 7.55
C SER A 214 17.97 -15.46 6.38
N LYS A 215 17.27 -16.60 6.37
CA LYS A 215 17.36 -17.54 5.23
C LYS A 215 17.07 -16.86 3.90
N ALA A 216 16.20 -15.87 3.93
CA ALA A 216 15.80 -15.08 2.78
C ALA A 216 16.91 -14.14 2.31
N GLU A 217 17.50 -13.40 3.23
CA GLU A 217 18.64 -12.52 2.94
C GLU A 217 19.83 -13.34 2.45
N LYS A 218 20.13 -14.46 3.11
CA LYS A 218 21.17 -15.40 2.65
C LYS A 218 20.95 -15.84 1.22
N TYR A 219 19.73 -16.22 0.84
CA TYR A 219 19.42 -16.68 -0.50
C TYR A 219 19.60 -15.56 -1.55
N ASN A 220 19.08 -14.39 -1.28
CA ASN A 220 19.20 -13.23 -2.17
C ASN A 220 20.65 -12.78 -2.29
N LEU A 221 21.36 -12.70 -1.17
CA LEU A 221 22.77 -12.35 -1.15
C LEU A 221 23.64 -13.37 -1.86
N TYR A 222 23.33 -14.66 -1.72
CA TYR A 222 24.05 -15.73 -2.40
C TYR A 222 23.88 -15.63 -3.91
N ARG A 223 22.66 -15.34 -4.38
CA ARG A 223 22.38 -15.16 -5.80
C ARG A 223 23.06 -13.92 -6.35
N GLU A 224 23.09 -12.83 -5.59
CA GLU A 224 23.75 -11.61 -5.98
C GLU A 224 25.28 -11.74 -5.95
N LEU A 225 25.83 -12.37 -4.93
CA LEU A 225 27.26 -12.70 -4.87
C LEU A 225 27.66 -13.55 -6.07
N LYS A 226 26.88 -14.57 -6.42
CA LYS A 226 27.09 -15.40 -7.59
C LYS A 226 27.08 -14.58 -8.87
N SER A 227 26.11 -13.69 -9.04
CA SER A 227 26.04 -12.77 -10.19
C SER A 227 27.25 -11.81 -10.26
N CYS A 228 27.68 -11.26 -9.12
CA CYS A 228 28.88 -10.43 -9.06
C CYS A 228 30.15 -11.22 -9.38
N LEU A 229 30.25 -12.47 -8.95
CA LEU A 229 31.40 -13.34 -9.23
C LEU A 229 31.41 -13.85 -10.66
N GLU A 230 30.26 -14.08 -11.28
CA GLU A 230 30.15 -14.45 -12.70
C GLU A 230 30.54 -13.30 -13.65
N MET A 231 30.30 -12.04 -13.23
CA MET A 231 30.75 -10.85 -13.97
C MET A 231 32.26 -10.60 -13.83
N VAL A 232 32.90 -11.16 -12.81
CA VAL A 232 34.34 -11.14 -12.62
C VAL A 232 34.84 -12.47 -13.17
N GLU A 233 35.38 -12.48 -14.39
CA GLU A 233 35.94 -13.69 -15.06
C GLU A 233 36.62 -14.68 -14.13
N PRO A 234 36.69 -15.96 -14.51
CA PRO A 234 36.92 -17.08 -13.58
C PRO A 234 38.04 -16.78 -12.59
N VAL A 235 37.70 -16.88 -11.33
CA VAL A 235 38.52 -16.52 -10.16
C VAL A 235 39.69 -17.53 -9.96
N GLY A 236 40.23 -18.07 -11.03
CA GLY A 236 41.40 -18.88 -10.98
C GLY A 236 42.62 -18.04 -10.68
N GLY A 237 43.01 -17.97 -9.41
CA GLY A 237 44.32 -17.45 -9.02
C GLY A 237 44.43 -15.95 -8.75
N LYS A 238 43.35 -15.19 -8.61
CA LYS A 238 43.43 -13.77 -8.20
C LYS A 238 43.51 -13.65 -6.67
N PRO A 239 44.30 -12.67 -6.17
CA PRO A 239 44.37 -12.39 -4.75
C PRO A 239 42.97 -12.01 -4.19
N LEU A 240 42.69 -12.50 -2.99
CA LEU A 240 41.43 -12.23 -2.27
C LEU A 240 41.10 -10.74 -2.16
N GLU A 241 42.15 -9.91 -2.00
CA GLU A 241 42.06 -8.45 -1.92
C GLU A 241 41.51 -7.81 -3.20
N GLU A 242 41.93 -8.30 -4.38
CA GLU A 242 41.45 -7.79 -5.66
C GLU A 242 39.97 -8.09 -5.89
N VAL A 243 39.52 -9.27 -5.48
CA VAL A 243 38.11 -9.67 -5.56
C VAL A 243 37.27 -8.86 -4.58
N ALA A 244 37.76 -8.63 -3.36
CA ALA A 244 37.12 -7.80 -2.35
C ALA A 244 36.94 -6.35 -2.79
N GLU A 245 38.00 -5.76 -3.41
CA GLU A 245 37.93 -4.39 -3.92
C GLU A 245 36.96 -4.25 -5.11
N ARG A 246 36.88 -5.25 -5.98
CA ARG A 246 35.89 -5.26 -7.07
C ARG A 246 34.44 -5.40 -6.52
N LEU A 247 34.24 -6.22 -5.52
CA LEU A 247 32.93 -6.35 -4.85
C LEU A 247 32.52 -5.02 -4.21
N LYS A 248 33.46 -4.32 -3.57
CA LYS A 248 33.21 -3.00 -2.99
C LYS A 248 32.89 -1.93 -4.04
N SER A 249 33.43 -2.03 -5.22
CA SER A 249 33.18 -1.06 -6.31
C SER A 249 31.92 -1.36 -7.10
N ALA A 250 31.52 -2.63 -7.19
CA ALA A 250 30.40 -3.08 -8.03
C ALA A 250 29.03 -3.03 -7.33
N THR A 251 29.01 -2.88 -6.00
CA THR A 251 27.76 -2.97 -5.22
C THR A 251 27.43 -1.67 -4.50
N SER A 252 26.13 -1.38 -4.32
CA SER A 252 25.70 -0.27 -3.46
C SER A 252 26.18 -0.47 -2.02
N SER A 253 26.25 0.61 -1.23
CA SER A 253 26.72 0.57 0.16
C SER A 253 25.96 -0.44 1.02
N LEU A 254 24.63 -0.52 0.83
CA LEU A 254 23.80 -1.49 1.53
C LEU A 254 24.11 -2.92 1.11
N LYS A 255 24.22 -3.18 -0.18
CA LYS A 255 24.55 -4.51 -0.72
C LYS A 255 25.94 -4.97 -0.28
N ARG A 256 26.93 -4.08 -0.26
CA ARG A 256 28.27 -4.39 0.26
C ARG A 256 28.24 -4.91 1.69
N LEU A 257 27.41 -4.29 2.52
CA LEU A 257 27.32 -4.65 3.93
C LEU A 257 26.73 -6.02 4.16
N LEU A 258 25.68 -6.33 3.41
CA LEU A 258 25.02 -7.62 3.47
C LEU A 258 25.85 -8.73 2.82
N LEU A 259 26.57 -8.42 1.75
CA LEU A 259 27.42 -9.37 1.04
C LEU A 259 28.75 -9.67 1.76
N TRP A 260 29.26 -8.70 2.54
CA TRP A 260 30.58 -8.84 3.16
C TRP A 260 30.69 -10.03 4.13
N PRO A 261 29.71 -10.28 5.02
CA PRO A 261 29.75 -11.47 5.86
C PRO A 261 29.69 -12.78 5.07
N VAL A 262 28.85 -12.83 4.03
CA VAL A 262 28.72 -14.01 3.15
C VAL A 262 30.03 -14.24 2.40
N PHE A 263 30.67 -13.19 1.93
CA PHE A 263 31.96 -13.25 1.29
C PHE A 263 33.04 -13.78 2.25
N GLN A 264 33.06 -13.32 3.49
CA GLN A 264 34.00 -13.80 4.50
C GLN A 264 33.77 -15.26 4.87
N GLU A 265 32.51 -15.71 4.96
CA GLU A 265 32.16 -17.12 5.18
C GLU A 265 32.66 -18.01 4.03
N PHE A 266 32.49 -17.55 2.80
CA PHE A 266 32.89 -18.27 1.59
C PHE A 266 34.41 -18.45 1.48
N TYR A 267 35.21 -17.51 2.03
CA TYR A 267 36.66 -17.52 1.96
C TYR A 267 37.37 -17.90 3.26
N LYS A 268 36.62 -18.32 4.29
CA LYS A 268 37.16 -18.73 5.59
C LYS A 268 38.15 -19.90 5.50
N ASP A 269 37.99 -20.75 4.50
CA ASP A 269 38.82 -21.94 4.31
C ASP A 269 40.18 -21.67 3.62
N ASN A 270 40.43 -20.43 3.18
CA ASN A 270 41.62 -20.09 2.37
C ASN A 270 42.67 -19.19 3.04
N GLY A 271 42.69 -19.13 4.36
CA GLY A 271 43.81 -18.53 5.11
C GLY A 271 43.51 -17.22 5.81
N SER A 272 43.87 -17.20 7.06
CA SER A 272 43.99 -16.16 8.07
C SER A 272 43.52 -14.74 7.65
N CYS A 273 42.24 -14.49 7.89
CA CYS A 273 41.83 -13.14 8.22
C CYS A 273 42.24 -12.93 9.68
N ASP A 274 43.17 -12.06 9.95
CA ASP A 274 43.58 -11.73 11.30
C ASP A 274 42.35 -11.28 12.09
N MET A 275 42.02 -12.05 13.09
CA MET A 275 40.90 -11.82 14.00
C MET A 275 41.13 -10.48 14.68
N MET A 276 40.15 -9.62 14.54
CA MET A 276 40.15 -8.34 15.21
C MET A 276 39.95 -8.50 16.70
N ASP A 277 40.60 -7.64 17.45
CA ASP A 277 40.61 -7.58 18.92
C ASP A 277 39.18 -7.62 19.49
N GLU A 278 38.79 -8.73 20.08
CA GLU A 278 37.44 -8.95 20.64
C GLU A 278 37.17 -8.13 21.91
N ASP A 279 38.22 -7.59 22.52
CA ASP A 279 38.13 -6.98 23.86
C ASP A 279 37.64 -5.52 23.89
N ALA A 280 37.44 -4.89 22.76
CA ALA A 280 37.13 -3.45 22.66
C ALA A 280 35.63 -3.12 22.57
N PHE A 281 34.73 -4.10 22.61
CA PHE A 281 33.33 -3.84 22.33
C PHE A 281 32.39 -4.20 23.48
N THR A 282 31.71 -3.18 23.97
CA THR A 282 30.65 -3.33 24.98
C THR A 282 29.30 -3.45 24.26
N ASN A 283 28.52 -4.50 24.53
CA ASN A 283 27.15 -4.61 24.05
C ASN A 283 26.33 -3.48 24.66
N ILE A 284 25.54 -2.80 23.81
CA ILE A 284 24.63 -1.76 24.25
C ILE A 284 23.22 -2.34 24.19
N SER A 285 22.53 -2.31 25.33
CA SER A 285 21.13 -2.69 25.41
C SER A 285 20.28 -1.47 25.73
N ILE A 286 19.31 -1.20 24.86
CA ILE A 286 18.35 -0.12 25.00
C ILE A 286 16.99 -0.76 25.28
N ASN A 287 16.38 -0.40 26.40
CA ASN A 287 15.04 -0.84 26.76
C ASN A 287 14.04 0.27 26.47
N MET A 288 13.15 0.00 25.51
CA MET A 288 12.09 0.91 25.10
C MET A 288 10.77 0.39 25.67
N LYS A 289 10.07 1.20 26.45
CA LYS A 289 8.71 0.86 26.89
C LYS A 289 7.79 0.84 25.69
N PHE A 290 6.85 -0.10 25.70
CA PHE A 290 5.84 -0.23 24.66
C PHE A 290 4.46 -0.25 25.32
N ASN A 291 3.72 0.82 25.13
CA ASN A 291 2.40 1.04 25.72
C ASN A 291 1.34 1.10 24.64
N VAL A 292 0.24 0.41 24.86
CA VAL A 292 -0.96 0.49 24.01
C VAL A 292 -2.17 0.74 24.90
N THR A 293 -2.94 1.77 24.57
CA THR A 293 -4.25 1.99 25.18
C THR A 293 -5.31 1.49 24.22
N VAL A 294 -6.02 0.45 24.62
CA VAL A 294 -7.16 -0.08 23.87
C VAL A 294 -8.42 0.64 24.32
N TRP A 295 -9.10 1.29 23.38
CA TRP A 295 -10.32 2.05 23.59
C TRP A 295 -11.56 1.15 23.72
N ASP A 296 -12.58 1.64 24.39
CA ASP A 296 -13.82 0.89 24.66
C ASP A 296 -14.86 1.01 23.54
N PHE A 297 -14.43 0.89 22.31
CA PHE A 297 -15.31 0.65 21.17
C PHE A 297 -14.61 -0.23 20.13
N THR A 298 -15.41 -0.82 19.25
CA THR A 298 -14.90 -1.77 18.23
C THR A 298 -15.21 -1.23 16.84
N LEU A 299 -14.18 -1.16 15.99
CA LEU A 299 -14.41 -0.88 14.60
C LEU A 299 -15.18 -2.02 13.92
N PRO A 300 -16.12 -1.72 13.01
CA PRO A 300 -16.90 -2.77 12.34
C PRO A 300 -15.98 -3.70 11.55
N LEU A 301 -16.31 -4.98 11.53
CA LEU A 301 -15.55 -5.99 10.79
C LEU A 301 -15.67 -5.75 9.27
N THR A 302 -16.89 -5.52 8.79
CA THR A 302 -17.15 -5.11 7.42
C THR A 302 -16.85 -3.62 7.27
N PRO A 303 -15.96 -3.21 6.34
CA PRO A 303 -15.73 -1.80 6.08
C PRO A 303 -17.02 -1.08 5.69
N SER A 304 -17.26 0.08 6.30
CA SER A 304 -18.44 0.90 6.03
C SER A 304 -18.40 1.61 4.67
N LEU A 305 -17.21 1.73 4.09
CA LEU A 305 -16.97 2.24 2.75
C LEU A 305 -16.32 1.13 1.93
N PRO A 306 -17.02 0.54 0.96
CA PRO A 306 -16.43 -0.45 0.07
C PRO A 306 -15.23 0.12 -0.67
N ALA A 307 -14.09 -0.56 -0.58
CA ALA A 307 -12.88 -0.25 -1.34
C ALA A 307 -12.48 -1.50 -2.12
N VAL A 308 -12.67 -1.47 -3.44
CA VAL A 308 -12.44 -2.62 -4.30
C VAL A 308 -11.12 -2.44 -5.07
N PHE A 309 -10.22 -3.40 -4.94
CA PHE A 309 -8.87 -3.32 -5.51
C PHE A 309 -8.62 -4.46 -6.49
N GLY A 310 -8.15 -4.10 -7.68
CA GLY A 310 -7.84 -5.04 -8.74
C GLY A 310 -6.55 -5.83 -8.49
N ILE A 311 -6.62 -7.11 -8.74
CA ILE A 311 -5.48 -8.04 -8.74
C ILE A 311 -5.39 -8.66 -10.12
N SER A 312 -4.30 -8.39 -10.82
CA SER A 312 -4.05 -9.01 -12.13
C SER A 312 -3.72 -10.49 -11.96
N GLU A 313 -4.60 -11.36 -12.41
CA GLU A 313 -4.35 -12.81 -12.41
C GLU A 313 -3.22 -13.18 -13.37
N THR A 314 -3.10 -12.48 -14.51
CA THR A 314 -2.03 -12.75 -15.48
C THR A 314 -0.65 -12.45 -14.92
N VAL A 315 -0.52 -11.46 -14.04
CA VAL A 315 0.73 -11.17 -13.32
C VAL A 315 1.08 -12.30 -12.36
N ILE A 316 0.09 -12.88 -11.68
CA ILE A 316 0.28 -14.05 -10.80
C ILE A 316 0.70 -15.26 -11.64
N GLU A 317 0.00 -15.54 -12.73
CA GLU A 317 0.32 -16.63 -13.67
C GLU A 317 1.75 -16.53 -14.21
N ASP A 318 2.09 -15.38 -14.76
CA ASP A 318 3.43 -15.14 -15.34
C ASP A 318 4.54 -15.24 -14.28
N ARG A 319 4.31 -14.66 -13.10
CA ARG A 319 5.35 -14.55 -12.08
C ARG A 319 5.67 -15.86 -11.38
N PHE A 320 4.65 -16.66 -11.15
CA PHE A 320 4.79 -17.96 -10.48
C PHE A 320 4.79 -19.13 -11.45
N ALA A 321 4.79 -18.85 -12.76
CA ALA A 321 4.73 -19.85 -13.83
C ALA A 321 3.58 -20.86 -13.63
N LEU A 322 2.39 -20.34 -13.32
CA LEU A 322 1.20 -21.13 -13.04
C LEU A 322 0.33 -21.25 -14.29
N GLU A 323 -0.16 -22.45 -14.52
CA GLU A 323 -1.19 -22.68 -15.53
C GLU A 323 -2.56 -22.26 -15.00
N HIS A 324 -3.32 -21.53 -15.81
CA HIS A 324 -4.68 -21.11 -15.48
C HIS A 324 -5.56 -22.30 -15.11
N GLY A 325 -6.25 -22.21 -13.98
CA GLY A 325 -7.12 -23.26 -13.47
C GLY A 325 -6.41 -24.44 -12.83
N SER A 326 -5.07 -24.42 -12.69
CA SER A 326 -4.33 -25.41 -11.92
C SER A 326 -4.55 -25.23 -10.42
N GLU A 327 -4.27 -26.26 -9.62
CA GLU A 327 -4.35 -26.19 -8.15
C GLU A 327 -3.48 -25.05 -7.60
N GLY A 328 -2.25 -24.91 -8.08
CA GLY A 328 -1.35 -23.83 -7.67
C GLY A 328 -1.89 -22.42 -8.03
N TRP A 329 -2.61 -22.31 -9.14
CA TRP A 329 -3.27 -21.06 -9.53
C TRP A 329 -4.39 -20.71 -8.53
N TYR A 330 -5.27 -21.64 -8.20
CA TYR A 330 -6.32 -21.43 -7.18
C TYR A 330 -5.73 -21.08 -5.82
N ASP A 331 -4.67 -21.75 -5.39
CA ASP A 331 -4.00 -21.49 -4.12
C ASP A 331 -3.37 -20.08 -4.09
N ALA A 332 -2.78 -19.65 -5.20
CA ALA A 332 -2.21 -18.31 -5.30
C ALA A 332 -3.29 -17.23 -5.22
N LEU A 333 -4.42 -17.39 -5.90
CA LEU A 333 -5.54 -16.45 -5.82
C LEU A 333 -6.15 -16.42 -4.41
N ASP A 334 -6.37 -17.59 -3.79
CA ASP A 334 -6.89 -17.70 -2.42
C ASP A 334 -6.00 -16.97 -1.40
N ARG A 335 -4.68 -17.14 -1.52
CA ARG A 335 -3.69 -16.47 -0.69
C ARG A 335 -3.79 -14.95 -0.80
N HIS A 336 -3.83 -14.41 -2.01
CA HIS A 336 -3.94 -12.97 -2.23
C HIS A 336 -5.27 -12.41 -1.72
N PHE A 337 -6.37 -13.12 -1.96
CA PHE A 337 -7.69 -12.73 -1.47
C PHE A 337 -7.71 -12.61 0.06
N LYS A 338 -7.35 -13.68 0.76
CA LYS A 338 -7.37 -13.72 2.22
C LYS A 338 -6.43 -12.72 2.86
N TRP A 339 -5.28 -12.50 2.22
CA TRP A 339 -4.28 -11.56 2.69
C TRP A 339 -4.77 -10.10 2.58
N LEU A 340 -5.38 -9.71 1.45
CA LEU A 340 -5.87 -8.34 1.25
C LEU A 340 -7.08 -7.99 2.12
N LEU A 341 -7.90 -8.96 2.48
CA LEU A 341 -9.01 -8.74 3.43
C LEU A 341 -8.52 -8.22 4.79
N GLN A 342 -7.29 -8.51 5.19
CA GLN A 342 -6.68 -8.00 6.42
C GLN A 342 -6.43 -6.48 6.36
N TYR A 343 -6.42 -5.90 5.17
CA TYR A 343 -6.25 -4.46 4.92
C TYR A 343 -7.58 -3.72 4.70
N ARG A 344 -8.71 -4.33 5.05
CA ARG A 344 -10.06 -3.78 4.85
C ARG A 344 -10.40 -3.52 3.38
N ILE A 345 -9.76 -4.24 2.48
CA ILE A 345 -9.92 -4.17 1.04
C ILE A 345 -10.77 -5.34 0.57
N SER A 346 -11.69 -5.09 -0.36
CA SER A 346 -12.45 -6.11 -1.08
C SER A 346 -11.76 -6.38 -2.42
N PRO A 347 -10.95 -7.43 -2.55
CA PRO A 347 -10.21 -7.68 -3.78
C PRO A 347 -11.12 -8.21 -4.88
N TYR A 348 -10.81 -7.82 -6.12
CA TYR A 348 -11.32 -8.49 -7.31
C TYR A 348 -10.15 -8.90 -8.20
N PHE A 349 -10.21 -10.09 -8.76
CA PHE A 349 -9.28 -10.52 -9.78
C PHE A 349 -9.72 -10.00 -11.13
N CYS A 350 -8.78 -9.65 -11.98
CA CYS A 350 -9.10 -9.10 -13.28
C CYS A 350 -8.18 -9.60 -14.39
N ARG A 351 -8.77 -9.71 -15.57
CA ARG A 351 -8.09 -9.94 -16.85
C ARG A 351 -8.58 -8.90 -17.83
N TRP A 352 -7.65 -8.16 -18.41
CA TRP A 352 -7.95 -7.15 -19.39
C TRP A 352 -8.07 -7.79 -20.78
N GLY A 353 -9.17 -7.49 -21.46
CA GLY A 353 -9.40 -7.86 -22.84
C GLY A 353 -9.08 -6.72 -23.81
N ASP A 354 -9.34 -6.96 -25.08
CA ASP A 354 -9.24 -5.93 -26.10
C ASP A 354 -10.24 -4.80 -25.85
N SER A 355 -9.85 -3.57 -26.17
CA SER A 355 -10.72 -2.39 -26.14
C SER A 355 -11.29 -2.04 -24.74
N MET A 356 -10.48 -2.14 -23.68
CA MET A 356 -10.85 -1.74 -22.30
C MET A 356 -11.98 -2.56 -21.67
N ARG A 357 -12.34 -3.69 -22.25
CA ARG A 357 -13.20 -4.66 -21.59
C ARG A 357 -12.44 -5.33 -20.46
N ILE A 358 -13.15 -5.57 -19.37
CA ILE A 358 -12.57 -6.20 -18.20
C ILE A 358 -13.39 -7.41 -17.79
N LEU A 359 -12.72 -8.53 -17.57
CA LEU A 359 -13.27 -9.62 -16.80
C LEU A 359 -12.85 -9.43 -15.36
N ALA A 360 -13.80 -9.09 -14.49
CA ALA A 360 -13.58 -8.90 -13.07
C ALA A 360 -14.42 -9.90 -12.27
N TYR A 361 -13.80 -10.55 -11.29
CA TYR A 361 -14.47 -11.50 -10.40
C TYR A 361 -13.78 -11.54 -9.04
N THR A 362 -14.50 -11.86 -7.99
CA THR A 362 -13.94 -11.97 -6.64
C THR A 362 -13.60 -13.42 -6.29
N CYS A 363 -14.45 -14.37 -6.64
CA CYS A 363 -14.25 -15.79 -6.34
C CYS A 363 -13.85 -16.55 -7.62
N PRO A 364 -12.74 -17.30 -7.62
CA PRO A 364 -12.30 -18.04 -8.79
C PRO A 364 -13.06 -19.36 -9.01
N TRP A 365 -13.83 -19.81 -8.03
CA TRP A 365 -14.66 -21.01 -8.14
C TRP A 365 -16.08 -20.69 -8.62
N PRO A 366 -16.74 -21.63 -9.34
CA PRO A 366 -18.15 -21.51 -9.65
C PRO A 366 -19.03 -21.31 -8.40
N ALA A 367 -20.18 -20.68 -8.54
CA ALA A 367 -21.04 -20.32 -7.41
C ALA A 367 -21.59 -21.54 -6.64
N ASP A 368 -21.70 -22.70 -7.29
CA ASP A 368 -22.11 -23.98 -6.67
C ASP A 368 -20.94 -24.73 -5.98
N HIS A 369 -19.70 -24.25 -6.11
CA HIS A 369 -18.56 -24.86 -5.45
C HIS A 369 -18.55 -24.54 -3.94
N PRO A 370 -18.20 -25.51 -3.05
CA PRO A 370 -18.19 -25.27 -1.59
C PRO A 370 -17.33 -24.07 -1.15
N ARG A 371 -16.20 -23.81 -1.83
CA ARG A 371 -15.29 -22.71 -1.54
C ARG A 371 -15.90 -21.33 -1.84
N SER A 372 -16.89 -21.24 -2.73
CA SER A 372 -17.45 -19.94 -3.12
C SER A 372 -18.21 -19.27 -1.96
N GLU A 373 -18.91 -20.04 -1.13
CA GLU A 373 -19.59 -19.51 0.04
C GLU A 373 -18.61 -18.89 1.05
N GLU A 374 -17.41 -19.47 1.22
CA GLU A 374 -16.36 -18.91 2.09
C GLU A 374 -15.94 -17.49 1.64
N TYR A 375 -15.89 -17.25 0.33
CA TYR A 375 -15.55 -15.95 -0.23
C TYR A 375 -16.65 -14.93 -0.03
N TYR A 376 -17.84 -15.24 -0.49
CA TYR A 376 -18.95 -14.29 -0.54
C TYR A 376 -19.56 -14.01 0.83
N SER A 377 -19.49 -14.94 1.77
CA SER A 377 -19.99 -14.79 3.14
C SER A 377 -18.94 -14.20 4.10
N ASP A 378 -17.68 -14.01 3.68
CA ASP A 378 -16.66 -13.43 4.56
C ASP A 378 -17.14 -12.05 5.05
N PRO A 379 -17.24 -11.85 6.36
CA PRO A 379 -17.79 -10.60 6.92
C PRO A 379 -16.86 -9.40 6.70
N ARG A 380 -15.61 -9.61 6.34
CA ARG A 380 -14.66 -8.53 6.00
C ARG A 380 -14.86 -8.02 4.58
N LEU A 381 -15.52 -8.79 3.73
CA LEU A 381 -15.79 -8.42 2.34
C LEU A 381 -16.96 -7.42 2.28
N ALA A 382 -16.69 -6.19 1.82
CA ALA A 382 -17.70 -5.13 1.72
C ALA A 382 -18.43 -5.13 0.37
N ALA A 383 -17.76 -5.55 -0.71
CA ALA A 383 -18.34 -5.70 -2.04
C ALA A 383 -17.62 -6.81 -2.80
N TYR A 384 -18.28 -7.40 -3.81
CA TYR A 384 -17.65 -8.41 -4.65
C TYR A 384 -18.06 -8.30 -6.11
N ALA A 385 -17.09 -8.54 -6.99
CA ALA A 385 -17.32 -8.56 -8.44
C ALA A 385 -17.90 -9.91 -8.86
N VAL A 386 -18.94 -9.84 -9.70
CA VAL A 386 -19.54 -11.00 -10.36
C VAL A 386 -19.03 -11.06 -11.80
N PRO A 387 -18.48 -12.20 -12.25
CA PRO A 387 -17.92 -12.29 -13.58
C PRO A 387 -19.00 -12.17 -14.66
N TYR A 388 -18.68 -11.40 -15.71
CA TYR A 388 -19.45 -11.35 -16.92
C TYR A 388 -18.49 -11.31 -18.10
N ALA A 389 -18.43 -12.41 -18.85
CA ALA A 389 -17.59 -12.45 -20.02
C ALA A 389 -18.23 -11.65 -21.17
N PRO A 390 -17.48 -10.76 -21.83
CA PRO A 390 -17.99 -10.00 -22.97
C PRO A 390 -18.55 -10.90 -24.08
N ILE A 391 -19.67 -10.52 -24.63
CA ILE A 391 -20.45 -11.29 -25.61
C ILE A 391 -19.63 -11.81 -26.80
N LEU A 392 -18.60 -11.09 -27.23
CA LEU A 392 -17.81 -11.41 -28.42
C LEU A 392 -16.74 -12.49 -28.24
N SER A 393 -16.43 -12.90 -27.02
CA SER A 393 -15.35 -13.86 -26.72
C SER A 393 -15.80 -15.08 -25.92
N CYS A 394 -17.09 -15.23 -25.67
CA CYS A 394 -17.64 -16.27 -24.81
C CYS A 394 -18.48 -17.27 -25.58
N SER A 395 -18.25 -18.57 -25.37
CA SER A 395 -19.15 -19.60 -25.90
C SER A 395 -20.53 -19.53 -25.23
N ASN A 396 -21.55 -20.12 -25.86
CA ASN A 396 -22.88 -20.17 -25.24
C ASN A 396 -22.86 -20.94 -23.94
N GLU A 397 -22.06 -22.01 -23.83
CA GLU A 397 -21.87 -22.79 -22.60
C GLU A 397 -21.28 -21.96 -21.46
N ALA A 398 -20.30 -21.11 -21.77
CA ALA A 398 -19.72 -20.22 -20.77
C ALA A 398 -20.71 -19.16 -20.30
N ARG A 399 -21.56 -18.63 -21.19
CA ARG A 399 -22.64 -17.70 -20.81
C ARG A 399 -23.69 -18.37 -19.92
N ASP A 400 -24.10 -19.58 -20.28
CA ASP A 400 -25.09 -20.32 -19.50
C ASP A 400 -24.54 -20.68 -18.11
N SER A 401 -23.25 -21.01 -18.02
CA SER A 401 -22.56 -21.21 -16.73
C SER A 401 -22.58 -19.95 -15.86
N LEU A 402 -22.22 -18.80 -16.43
CA LEU A 402 -22.24 -17.53 -15.70
C LEU A 402 -23.66 -17.12 -15.26
N ARG A 403 -24.67 -17.35 -16.09
CA ARG A 403 -26.09 -17.13 -15.71
C ARG A 403 -26.50 -18.03 -14.57
N LYS A 404 -26.11 -19.30 -14.57
CA LYS A 404 -26.35 -20.24 -13.48
C LYS A 404 -25.70 -19.76 -12.19
N ASP A 405 -24.46 -19.28 -12.24
CA ASP A 405 -23.76 -18.73 -11.08
C ASP A 405 -24.52 -17.52 -10.49
N VAL A 406 -24.98 -16.60 -11.33
CA VAL A 406 -25.78 -15.46 -10.88
C VAL A 406 -27.11 -15.91 -10.25
N GLU A 407 -27.79 -16.91 -10.84
CA GLU A 407 -29.02 -17.47 -10.26
C GLU A 407 -28.80 -18.01 -8.83
N ILE A 408 -27.65 -18.63 -8.58
CA ILE A 408 -27.29 -19.11 -7.25
C ILE A 408 -27.00 -17.93 -6.32
N LEU A 409 -26.14 -16.98 -6.75
CA LEU A 409 -25.70 -15.86 -5.92
C LEU A 409 -26.84 -14.92 -5.54
N LYS A 410 -27.76 -14.62 -6.45
CA LYS A 410 -28.89 -13.72 -6.17
C LYS A 410 -29.87 -14.27 -5.14
N SER A 411 -29.88 -15.58 -4.89
CA SER A 411 -30.67 -16.20 -3.83
C SER A 411 -30.06 -16.01 -2.42
N LYS A 412 -28.83 -15.51 -2.33
CA LYS A 412 -28.08 -15.41 -1.08
C LYS A 412 -28.22 -14.02 -0.45
N PRO A 413 -28.17 -13.93 0.90
CA PRO A 413 -28.26 -12.65 1.61
C PRO A 413 -27.16 -11.64 1.25
N HIS A 414 -25.99 -12.13 0.83
CA HIS A 414 -24.84 -11.28 0.46
C HIS A 414 -24.97 -10.67 -0.95
N TRP A 415 -25.98 -11.04 -1.77
CA TRP A 415 -26.18 -10.52 -3.12
C TRP A 415 -26.17 -8.98 -3.19
N ARG A 416 -26.67 -8.32 -2.17
CA ARG A 416 -26.63 -6.84 -2.05
C ARG A 416 -25.22 -6.22 -2.17
N LYS A 417 -24.15 -7.01 -1.94
CA LYS A 417 -22.76 -6.60 -2.07
C LYS A 417 -22.21 -6.79 -3.49
N ALA A 418 -22.94 -7.50 -4.36
CA ALA A 418 -22.50 -7.83 -5.71
C ALA A 418 -22.48 -6.61 -6.62
N TYR A 419 -21.49 -6.55 -7.50
CA TYR A 419 -21.44 -5.60 -8.60
C TYR A 419 -20.84 -6.28 -9.85
N PHE A 420 -21.15 -5.71 -11.01
CA PHE A 420 -20.56 -6.11 -12.29
C PHE A 420 -19.70 -4.97 -12.81
N TYR A 421 -18.46 -5.25 -13.11
CA TYR A 421 -17.53 -4.32 -13.72
C TYR A 421 -17.24 -4.78 -15.14
N LEU A 422 -17.81 -4.09 -16.13
CA LEU A 422 -17.89 -4.57 -17.52
C LEU A 422 -16.90 -3.88 -18.44
N TRP A 423 -16.63 -2.62 -18.19
CA TRP A 423 -15.86 -1.75 -19.08
C TRP A 423 -15.12 -0.69 -18.27
N ASP A 424 -13.88 -0.46 -18.63
CA ASP A 424 -13.06 0.57 -18.03
C ASP A 424 -13.01 1.80 -18.95
N GLU A 425 -13.39 2.96 -18.39
CA GLU A 425 -13.24 4.29 -18.96
C GLU A 425 -13.75 4.42 -20.42
N PRO A 426 -15.07 4.32 -20.68
CA PRO A 426 -15.65 4.48 -22.01
C PRO A 426 -15.42 5.90 -22.54
N LEU A 427 -15.07 6.01 -23.84
CA LEU A 427 -14.64 7.26 -24.48
C LEU A 427 -15.65 7.87 -25.46
N ASN A 428 -16.58 7.08 -25.98
CA ASN A 428 -17.51 7.50 -27.01
C ASN A 428 -18.89 6.84 -26.87
N LEU A 429 -19.88 7.35 -27.57
CA LEU A 429 -21.25 6.85 -27.49
C LEU A 429 -21.40 5.37 -27.88
N ASP A 430 -20.60 4.87 -28.82
CA ASP A 430 -20.64 3.46 -29.18
C ASP A 430 -20.23 2.55 -28.03
N GLN A 431 -19.22 2.95 -27.26
CA GLN A 431 -18.80 2.21 -26.07
C GLN A 431 -19.85 2.28 -24.95
N TYR A 432 -20.52 3.42 -24.78
CA TYR A 432 -21.64 3.55 -23.87
C TYR A 432 -22.81 2.66 -24.27
N GLU A 433 -23.09 2.53 -25.57
CA GLU A 433 -24.12 1.63 -26.07
C GLU A 433 -23.79 0.15 -25.83
N LEU A 434 -22.50 -0.22 -25.95
CA LEU A 434 -22.07 -1.57 -25.58
C LEU A 434 -22.27 -1.86 -24.08
N ILE A 435 -21.99 -0.91 -23.20
CA ILE A 435 -22.25 -1.04 -21.76
C ILE A 435 -23.75 -1.22 -21.50
N ARG A 436 -24.61 -0.44 -22.15
CA ARG A 436 -26.07 -0.59 -22.05
C ARG A 436 -26.56 -1.96 -22.53
N SER A 437 -26.02 -2.44 -23.64
CA SER A 437 -26.36 -3.75 -24.21
C SER A 437 -25.97 -4.88 -23.24
N MET A 438 -24.74 -4.86 -22.71
CA MET A 438 -24.27 -5.85 -21.73
C MET A 438 -25.09 -5.80 -20.44
N SER A 439 -25.38 -4.60 -19.95
CA SER A 439 -26.21 -4.40 -18.76
C SER A 439 -27.63 -4.90 -18.99
N SER A 440 -28.20 -4.67 -20.18
CA SER A 440 -29.54 -5.18 -20.52
C SER A 440 -29.57 -6.70 -20.55
N ASP A 441 -28.54 -7.35 -21.07
CA ASP A 441 -28.41 -8.82 -21.03
C ASP A 441 -28.40 -9.34 -19.58
N ILE A 442 -27.54 -8.76 -18.72
CA ILE A 442 -27.46 -9.12 -17.30
C ILE A 442 -28.84 -8.96 -16.63
N ARG A 443 -29.56 -7.88 -16.89
CA ARG A 443 -30.86 -7.61 -16.26
C ARG A 443 -31.96 -8.57 -16.67
N THR A 444 -31.79 -9.31 -17.76
CA THR A 444 -32.75 -10.36 -18.14
C THR A 444 -32.81 -11.47 -17.10
N TYR A 445 -31.73 -11.72 -16.35
CA TYR A 445 -31.65 -12.76 -15.32
C TYR A 445 -31.31 -12.22 -13.92
N ALA A 446 -30.83 -10.98 -13.80
CA ALA A 446 -30.58 -10.28 -12.55
C ALA A 446 -31.10 -8.83 -12.65
N PRO A 447 -32.41 -8.59 -12.50
CA PRO A 447 -33.01 -7.26 -12.68
C PRO A 447 -32.47 -6.18 -11.74
N ASP A 448 -32.01 -6.58 -10.57
CA ASP A 448 -31.44 -5.74 -9.51
C ASP A 448 -29.91 -5.67 -9.54
N ALA A 449 -29.28 -6.15 -10.62
CA ALA A 449 -27.81 -6.10 -10.77
C ALA A 449 -27.30 -4.67 -10.69
N ARG A 450 -26.23 -4.48 -9.89
CA ARG A 450 -25.51 -3.21 -9.76
C ARG A 450 -24.33 -3.21 -10.75
N ILE A 451 -24.38 -2.33 -11.73
CA ILE A 451 -23.33 -2.18 -12.75
C ILE A 451 -22.44 -1.00 -12.37
N LEU A 452 -21.13 -1.25 -12.34
CA LEU A 452 -20.10 -0.25 -12.11
C LEU A 452 -19.49 0.20 -13.43
N THR A 453 -19.36 1.51 -13.62
CA THR A 453 -18.65 2.12 -14.75
C THR A 453 -17.68 3.16 -14.21
N THR A 454 -16.40 3.01 -14.54
CA THR A 454 -15.36 4.02 -14.31
C THR A 454 -15.35 5.03 -15.44
N TYR A 455 -15.06 6.29 -15.15
CA TYR A 455 -14.90 7.31 -16.19
C TYR A 455 -14.11 8.53 -15.73
N TYR A 456 -13.35 9.12 -16.66
CA TYR A 456 -12.62 10.37 -16.48
C TYR A 456 -13.05 11.45 -17.48
N CYS A 457 -13.92 11.12 -18.42
CA CYS A 457 -14.49 12.07 -19.36
C CYS A 457 -15.90 11.64 -19.74
N GLY A 458 -16.67 12.53 -20.33
CA GLY A 458 -17.91 12.17 -21.02
C GLY A 458 -17.66 11.69 -22.44
N PRO A 459 -18.72 11.24 -23.15
CA PRO A 459 -18.61 10.79 -24.53
C PRO A 459 -18.02 11.89 -25.43
N SER A 460 -16.94 11.54 -26.12
CA SER A 460 -16.20 12.49 -26.96
C SER A 460 -16.96 12.97 -28.20
N ASP A 461 -17.96 12.21 -28.62
CA ASP A 461 -18.80 12.43 -29.80
C ASP A 461 -20.22 12.90 -29.45
N ALA A 462 -20.46 13.25 -28.18
CA ALA A 462 -21.72 13.88 -27.79
C ALA A 462 -21.80 15.32 -28.32
N HIS A 463 -22.80 15.57 -29.18
CA HIS A 463 -22.97 16.87 -29.80
C HIS A 463 -23.33 17.97 -28.80
N GLY A 464 -22.65 19.13 -28.90
CA GLY A 464 -23.02 20.36 -28.23
C GLY A 464 -22.59 20.52 -26.78
N SER A 465 -21.80 19.58 -26.23
CA SER A 465 -21.30 19.67 -24.86
C SER A 465 -19.79 19.90 -24.82
N SER A 466 -19.32 20.73 -23.87
CA SER A 466 -17.91 20.73 -23.48
C SER A 466 -17.57 19.39 -22.85
N THR A 467 -16.29 19.01 -22.87
CA THR A 467 -15.83 17.74 -22.26
C THR A 467 -16.24 17.64 -20.78
N PHE A 468 -16.28 18.75 -20.06
CA PHE A 468 -16.70 18.79 -18.65
C PHE A 468 -18.21 18.64 -18.48
N GLU A 469 -19.02 19.31 -19.32
CA GLU A 469 -20.47 19.11 -19.27
C GLU A 469 -20.83 17.66 -19.57
N ALA A 470 -20.14 17.04 -20.55
CA ALA A 470 -20.33 15.64 -20.86
C ALA A 470 -19.92 14.72 -19.70
N PHE A 471 -18.83 15.05 -18.99
CA PHE A 471 -18.37 14.31 -17.81
C PHE A 471 -19.41 14.34 -16.67
N VAL A 472 -19.90 15.50 -16.30
CA VAL A 472 -20.94 15.64 -15.26
C VAL A 472 -22.23 14.90 -15.65
N LYS A 473 -22.54 14.86 -16.94
CA LYS A 473 -23.76 14.24 -17.45
C LYS A 473 -23.64 12.74 -17.79
N VAL A 474 -22.50 12.11 -17.50
CA VAL A 474 -22.33 10.65 -17.73
C VAL A 474 -23.47 9.82 -17.17
N PRO A 475 -24.02 10.08 -15.96
CA PRO A 475 -25.18 9.34 -15.49
C PRO A 475 -26.36 9.36 -16.44
N LYS A 476 -26.63 10.46 -17.15
CA LYS A 476 -27.72 10.53 -18.15
C LYS A 476 -27.54 9.62 -19.34
N TYR A 477 -26.29 9.38 -19.75
CA TYR A 477 -26.01 8.48 -20.88
C TYR A 477 -26.12 7.01 -20.51
N LEU A 478 -25.90 6.66 -19.23
CA LEU A 478 -25.84 5.28 -18.77
C LEU A 478 -27.07 4.84 -17.96
N ARG A 479 -27.91 5.78 -17.53
CA ARG A 479 -29.13 5.50 -16.78
C ARG A 479 -30.20 4.83 -17.68
N PRO A 480 -30.91 3.81 -17.25
CA PRO A 480 -30.87 3.16 -15.93
C PRO A 480 -29.90 1.98 -15.86
N HIS A 481 -28.96 1.83 -16.78
CA HIS A 481 -28.12 0.65 -16.97
C HIS A 481 -26.94 0.57 -15.98
N THR A 482 -26.43 1.69 -15.49
CA THR A 482 -25.37 1.77 -14.49
C THR A 482 -25.93 2.29 -13.18
N GLN A 483 -25.47 1.74 -12.04
CA GLN A 483 -25.83 2.16 -10.69
C GLN A 483 -24.64 2.72 -9.92
N ILE A 484 -23.43 2.24 -10.18
CA ILE A 484 -22.23 2.70 -9.50
C ILE A 484 -21.41 3.54 -10.49
N PHE A 485 -21.50 4.86 -10.33
CA PHE A 485 -20.74 5.82 -11.11
C PHE A 485 -19.41 6.10 -10.43
N CYS A 486 -18.31 5.65 -11.04
CA CYS A 486 -16.99 5.72 -10.45
C CYS A 486 -16.12 6.75 -11.20
N THR A 487 -15.89 7.91 -10.58
CA THR A 487 -15.19 9.04 -11.21
C THR A 487 -13.73 9.12 -10.83
N SER A 488 -12.91 9.62 -11.75
CA SER A 488 -11.50 9.91 -11.52
C SER A 488 -11.33 11.12 -10.59
N GLU A 489 -10.65 10.95 -9.46
CA GLU A 489 -10.25 12.05 -8.58
C GLU A 489 -9.28 13.03 -9.25
N TRP A 490 -8.53 12.56 -10.22
CA TRP A 490 -7.67 13.45 -11.01
C TRP A 490 -8.44 14.52 -11.75
N VAL A 491 -9.55 14.15 -12.40
CA VAL A 491 -10.42 15.12 -13.12
C VAL A 491 -11.15 16.04 -12.16
N LEU A 492 -11.54 15.54 -10.99
CA LEU A 492 -12.15 16.36 -9.95
C LEU A 492 -11.19 17.45 -9.46
N GLY A 493 -9.89 17.14 -9.40
CA GLY A 493 -8.88 18.10 -8.97
C GLY A 493 -9.20 18.72 -7.62
N ASN A 494 -9.05 20.04 -7.50
CA ASN A 494 -9.45 20.81 -6.32
C ASN A 494 -10.73 21.64 -6.62
N ARG A 495 -11.71 21.00 -7.27
CA ARG A 495 -12.93 21.61 -7.82
C ARG A 495 -14.17 21.16 -7.03
N GLU A 496 -14.49 21.89 -5.95
CA GLU A 496 -15.70 21.65 -5.16
C GLU A 496 -16.98 21.88 -5.98
N ASP A 497 -16.98 22.85 -6.90
CA ASP A 497 -18.08 23.08 -7.83
C ASP A 497 -18.38 21.86 -8.69
N LEU A 498 -17.35 21.20 -9.21
CA LEU A 498 -17.50 19.99 -10.01
C LEU A 498 -18.03 18.81 -9.19
N VAL A 499 -17.56 18.65 -7.96
CA VAL A 499 -18.09 17.65 -7.01
C VAL A 499 -19.57 17.89 -6.75
N ASN A 500 -19.96 19.15 -6.51
CA ASN A 500 -21.37 19.54 -6.30
C ASN A 500 -22.23 19.25 -7.54
N ASP A 501 -21.73 19.55 -8.74
CA ASP A 501 -22.45 19.28 -9.98
C ASP A 501 -22.67 17.79 -10.20
N ILE A 502 -21.67 16.94 -9.91
CA ILE A 502 -21.77 15.48 -10.01
C ILE A 502 -22.78 14.94 -9.01
N THR A 503 -22.68 15.36 -7.74
CA THR A 503 -23.58 14.88 -6.70
C THR A 503 -25.02 15.33 -6.94
N ALA A 504 -25.23 16.51 -7.52
CA ALA A 504 -26.56 17.00 -7.91
C ALA A 504 -27.17 16.23 -9.10
N GLU A 505 -26.34 15.65 -9.98
CA GLU A 505 -26.82 14.85 -11.10
C GLU A 505 -27.27 13.44 -10.70
N LEU A 506 -26.74 12.90 -9.61
CA LEU A 506 -27.02 11.54 -9.14
C LEU A 506 -28.44 11.42 -8.55
N GLN A 507 -29.00 10.21 -8.60
CA GLN A 507 -30.32 9.84 -8.07
C GLN A 507 -30.18 8.69 -7.05
N PRO A 508 -29.69 8.97 -5.82
CA PRO A 508 -29.51 7.93 -4.79
C PRO A 508 -30.81 7.22 -4.44
N GLU A 509 -31.96 7.92 -4.56
CA GLU A 509 -33.30 7.34 -4.37
C GLU A 509 -33.63 6.22 -5.37
N ASN A 510 -32.95 6.18 -6.51
CA ASN A 510 -33.05 5.14 -7.54
C ASN A 510 -31.91 4.10 -7.43
N GLY A 511 -31.16 4.11 -6.32
CA GLY A 511 -30.06 3.18 -6.06
C GLY A 511 -28.75 3.55 -6.75
N GLU A 512 -28.62 4.80 -7.22
CA GLU A 512 -27.35 5.26 -7.77
C GLU A 512 -26.35 5.57 -6.65
N GLU A 513 -25.09 5.15 -6.86
CA GLU A 513 -23.98 5.34 -5.94
C GLU A 513 -22.86 6.09 -6.64
N TRP A 514 -22.14 6.91 -5.89
CA TRP A 514 -20.95 7.58 -6.37
C TRP A 514 -19.70 6.98 -5.73
N TRP A 515 -18.85 6.41 -6.55
CA TRP A 515 -17.51 5.94 -6.17
C TRP A 515 -16.46 6.80 -6.85
N THR A 516 -15.24 6.76 -6.33
CA THR A 516 -14.10 7.45 -6.93
C THR A 516 -12.91 6.50 -7.09
N TYR A 517 -11.94 6.90 -7.89
CA TYR A 517 -10.69 6.17 -8.06
C TYR A 517 -9.51 7.12 -8.27
N VAL A 518 -8.32 6.64 -7.91
CA VAL A 518 -7.04 7.23 -8.28
C VAL A 518 -6.27 6.25 -9.17
N CYS A 519 -5.35 6.75 -9.96
CA CYS A 519 -4.47 5.96 -10.81
C CYS A 519 -3.14 6.71 -11.00
N MET A 520 -2.67 6.89 -12.24
CA MET A 520 -1.51 7.70 -12.56
C MET A 520 -1.67 9.19 -12.18
N GLY A 521 -2.82 9.64 -11.86
CA GLY A 521 -3.17 10.93 -11.29
C GLY A 521 -4.24 10.79 -10.19
N PRO A 522 -4.45 11.84 -9.36
CA PRO A 522 -3.73 13.11 -9.32
C PRO A 522 -2.29 12.98 -8.80
N SER A 523 -1.48 14.02 -9.06
CA SER A 523 -0.10 14.14 -8.54
C SER A 523 -0.07 15.03 -7.28
N ASP A 524 1.11 15.08 -6.61
CA ASP A 524 1.36 16.05 -5.54
C ASP A 524 0.97 17.48 -5.98
N PRO A 525 0.31 18.30 -5.14
CA PRO A 525 0.04 18.05 -3.73
C PRO A 525 -1.23 17.25 -3.43
N GLN A 526 -2.00 16.83 -4.43
CA GLN A 526 -3.24 16.09 -4.22
C GLN A 526 -2.98 14.64 -3.75
N PRO A 527 -3.89 14.06 -2.93
CA PRO A 527 -3.71 12.72 -2.41
C PRO A 527 -3.69 11.64 -3.49
N ASN A 528 -2.71 10.74 -3.41
CA ASN A 528 -2.62 9.52 -4.21
C ASN A 528 -1.70 8.51 -3.50
N TRP A 529 -1.46 7.35 -4.11
CA TRP A 529 -0.68 6.26 -3.52
C TRP A 529 0.63 5.99 -4.27
N HIS A 530 1.20 7.00 -4.91
CA HIS A 530 2.49 6.87 -5.59
C HIS A 530 3.63 6.69 -4.58
N LEU A 531 4.69 6.02 -5.03
CA LEU A 531 5.90 5.83 -4.25
C LEU A 531 6.55 7.18 -3.93
N GLY A 532 6.93 7.39 -2.68
CA GLY A 532 7.60 8.62 -2.24
C GLY A 532 6.69 9.78 -1.83
N MET A 533 5.39 9.69 -2.09
CA MET A 533 4.44 10.65 -1.53
C MET A 533 4.43 10.59 0.01
N ARG A 534 3.97 11.67 0.65
CA ARG A 534 3.89 11.75 2.12
C ARG A 534 2.93 10.71 2.68
N GLY A 535 3.19 10.21 3.86
CA GLY A 535 2.27 9.25 4.49
C GLY A 535 0.91 9.83 4.82
N THR A 536 0.84 11.11 5.17
CA THR A 536 -0.43 11.83 5.33
C THR A 536 -1.18 11.94 4.01
N GLN A 537 -0.47 12.12 2.90
CA GLN A 537 -1.02 12.17 1.55
C GLN A 537 -1.63 10.82 1.13
N HIS A 538 -0.93 9.70 1.42
CA HIS A 538 -1.47 8.36 1.20
C HIS A 538 -2.76 8.13 2.01
N ARG A 539 -2.80 8.57 3.26
CA ARG A 539 -3.95 8.42 4.16
C ARG A 539 -5.12 9.31 3.75
N ALA A 540 -4.83 10.51 3.24
CA ALA A 540 -5.81 11.53 2.86
C ALA A 540 -6.69 11.16 1.65
N VAL A 541 -6.30 10.19 0.82
CA VAL A 541 -7.16 9.69 -0.26
C VAL A 541 -8.52 9.27 0.28
N MET A 542 -8.56 8.53 1.38
CA MET A 542 -9.82 8.07 1.95
C MET A 542 -10.61 9.20 2.63
N TRP A 543 -9.94 10.18 3.26
CA TRP A 543 -10.60 11.37 3.82
C TRP A 543 -11.27 12.19 2.73
N ARG A 544 -10.64 12.31 1.56
CA ARG A 544 -11.19 12.96 0.37
C ARG A 544 -12.49 12.29 -0.05
N VAL A 545 -12.47 10.98 -0.28
CA VAL A 545 -13.67 10.21 -0.65
C VAL A 545 -14.82 10.47 0.31
N TRP A 546 -14.55 10.36 1.62
CA TRP A 546 -15.57 10.57 2.63
C TRP A 546 -16.07 12.02 2.65
N LYS A 547 -15.18 13.01 2.61
CA LYS A 547 -15.55 14.43 2.63
C LYS A 547 -16.40 14.83 1.42
N GLU A 548 -16.02 14.41 0.25
CA GLU A 548 -16.72 14.71 -1.01
C GLU A 548 -18.07 13.98 -1.14
N GLY A 549 -18.36 13.00 -0.30
CA GLY A 549 -19.62 12.26 -0.27
C GLY A 549 -19.60 10.96 -1.07
N GLY A 550 -18.42 10.48 -1.46
CA GLY A 550 -18.25 9.19 -2.09
C GLY A 550 -18.70 8.05 -1.18
N THR A 551 -19.37 7.05 -1.75
CA THR A 551 -19.92 5.89 -1.03
C THR A 551 -19.11 4.63 -1.25
N GLY A 552 -18.05 4.69 -2.05
CA GLY A 552 -17.12 3.59 -2.31
C GLY A 552 -15.90 4.07 -3.07
N PHE A 553 -14.95 3.18 -3.25
CA PHE A 553 -13.67 3.47 -3.89
C PHE A 553 -13.22 2.29 -4.74
N LEU A 554 -12.58 2.58 -5.86
CA LEU A 554 -11.97 1.58 -6.73
C LEU A 554 -10.49 1.88 -6.94
N TYR A 555 -9.66 0.85 -6.92
CA TYR A 555 -8.28 0.93 -7.39
C TYR A 555 -8.02 -0.12 -8.46
N TRP A 556 -7.47 0.31 -9.58
CA TRP A 556 -7.37 -0.51 -10.79
C TRP A 556 -6.44 -1.71 -10.66
N GLY A 557 -5.41 -1.62 -9.82
CA GLY A 557 -4.44 -2.70 -9.66
C GLY A 557 -3.57 -2.54 -8.43
N ALA A 558 -3.22 -3.64 -7.80
CA ALA A 558 -2.36 -3.66 -6.62
C ALA A 558 -1.07 -4.49 -6.80
N ASN A 559 -0.98 -5.30 -7.88
CA ASN A 559 0.16 -6.16 -8.21
C ASN A 559 0.63 -6.01 -9.68
N CYS A 560 0.39 -4.86 -10.29
CA CYS A 560 0.64 -4.64 -11.73
C CYS A 560 2.12 -4.31 -12.00
N TYR A 561 3.01 -5.26 -11.76
CA TYR A 561 4.43 -5.14 -12.07
C TYR A 561 4.68 -5.09 -13.57
N GLU A 562 5.84 -4.53 -13.99
CA GLU A 562 6.28 -4.67 -15.37
C GLU A 562 6.49 -6.16 -15.70
N LYS A 563 6.00 -6.57 -16.86
CA LYS A 563 6.19 -7.93 -17.35
C LYS A 563 7.68 -8.19 -17.54
N SER A 564 8.23 -9.13 -16.78
CA SER A 564 9.61 -9.57 -16.94
C SER A 564 9.61 -10.97 -17.54
N LEU A 565 10.34 -11.17 -18.64
CA LEU A 565 10.55 -12.47 -19.26
C LEU A 565 11.40 -13.43 -18.40
N VAL A 566 12.03 -12.90 -17.36
CA VAL A 566 12.83 -13.66 -16.41
C VAL A 566 12.41 -13.24 -15.01
N ALA A 567 12.22 -14.19 -14.10
CA ALA A 567 12.00 -13.91 -12.69
C ALA A 567 13.21 -13.11 -12.17
N SER A 568 13.08 -11.79 -12.16
CA SER A 568 14.16 -10.91 -11.71
C SER A 568 14.01 -10.65 -10.21
N ALA A 569 15.15 -10.58 -9.51
CA ALA A 569 15.20 -10.16 -8.12
C ALA A 569 14.84 -8.68 -7.94
N GLU A 570 14.67 -7.94 -9.02
CA GLU A 570 14.36 -6.53 -8.98
C GLU A 570 12.86 -6.32 -9.21
N ILE A 571 12.28 -5.41 -8.42
CA ILE A 571 10.94 -4.92 -8.65
C ILE A 571 11.03 -3.87 -9.74
N LYS A 572 10.29 -4.11 -10.83
CA LYS A 572 10.14 -3.15 -11.91
C LYS A 572 8.70 -2.65 -11.94
N PHE A 573 8.57 -1.34 -11.87
CA PHE A 573 7.29 -0.68 -12.09
C PHE A 573 7.02 -0.58 -13.59
N ARG A 574 5.74 -0.61 -13.95
CA ARG A 574 5.29 -0.55 -15.34
C ARG A 574 5.70 0.78 -15.97
N ARG A 575 6.30 0.74 -17.14
CA ARG A 575 6.71 1.94 -17.90
C ARG A 575 5.52 2.82 -18.22
N GLY A 576 5.72 4.14 -18.15
CA GLY A 576 4.70 5.14 -18.44
C GLY A 576 3.72 5.38 -17.30
N LEU A 577 3.86 4.63 -16.19
CA LEU A 577 3.11 4.90 -14.96
C LEU A 577 4.05 5.47 -13.88
N PRO A 578 3.53 6.30 -12.99
CA PRO A 578 4.25 6.73 -11.81
C PRO A 578 4.70 5.53 -10.97
N PRO A 579 5.94 5.47 -10.45
CA PRO A 579 6.35 4.41 -9.56
C PRO A 579 5.38 4.23 -8.40
N GLY A 580 4.96 3.00 -8.19
CA GLY A 580 3.97 2.65 -7.17
C GLY A 580 2.52 2.68 -7.65
N ASP A 581 2.18 3.33 -8.77
CA ASP A 581 0.84 3.22 -9.33
C ASP A 581 0.58 1.79 -9.80
N GLY A 582 -0.55 1.23 -9.36
CA GLY A 582 -0.90 -0.17 -9.61
C GLY A 582 -0.08 -1.20 -8.82
N VAL A 583 0.78 -0.78 -7.88
CA VAL A 583 1.61 -1.66 -7.06
C VAL A 583 1.55 -1.23 -5.59
N LEU A 584 0.82 -1.96 -4.78
CA LEU A 584 0.64 -1.71 -3.35
C LEU A 584 1.28 -2.77 -2.45
N PHE A 585 1.72 -3.87 -3.02
CA PHE A 585 2.46 -4.91 -2.33
C PHE A 585 3.48 -5.54 -3.28
N TYR A 586 4.41 -6.25 -2.73
CA TYR A 586 5.55 -6.81 -3.45
C TYR A 586 5.52 -8.33 -3.43
N PRO A 587 6.05 -8.98 -4.46
CA PRO A 587 6.16 -10.44 -4.46
C PRO A 587 7.19 -10.89 -3.43
N GLY A 588 6.82 -11.88 -2.63
CA GLY A 588 7.65 -12.35 -1.53
C GLY A 588 9.02 -12.89 -1.96
N GLU A 589 9.07 -13.55 -3.11
CA GLU A 589 10.31 -14.15 -3.63
C GLU A 589 11.42 -13.14 -3.97
N VAL A 590 11.13 -11.86 -4.00
CA VAL A 590 12.15 -10.79 -4.12
C VAL A 590 12.94 -10.65 -2.83
N PHE A 591 12.32 -10.89 -1.68
CA PHE A 591 12.90 -10.67 -0.35
C PHE A 591 13.21 -11.97 0.39
N SER A 592 12.54 -13.07 0.02
CA SER A 592 12.64 -14.36 0.70
C SER A 592 12.36 -15.51 -0.28
N PRO A 593 12.63 -16.77 0.07
CA PRO A 593 12.19 -17.91 -0.73
C PRO A 593 10.66 -18.12 -0.70
N SER A 594 9.92 -17.34 0.06
CA SER A 594 8.47 -17.43 0.17
C SER A 594 7.76 -16.69 -0.96
N HIS A 595 6.58 -17.17 -1.35
CA HIS A 595 5.66 -16.50 -2.27
C HIS A 595 4.59 -15.66 -1.54
N GLU A 596 4.73 -15.48 -0.21
CA GLU A 596 3.82 -14.65 0.55
C GLU A 596 3.96 -13.17 0.15
N PRO A 597 2.85 -12.45 -0.08
CA PRO A 597 2.90 -11.04 -0.43
C PRO A 597 3.57 -10.20 0.66
N ILE A 598 4.39 -9.25 0.25
CA ILE A 598 5.06 -8.29 1.14
C ILE A 598 4.34 -6.94 1.03
N ALA A 599 3.77 -6.48 2.13
CA ALA A 599 3.09 -5.19 2.17
C ALA A 599 4.04 -4.02 1.87
N SER A 600 3.51 -2.96 1.28
CA SER A 600 4.17 -1.66 1.28
C SER A 600 3.75 -0.82 2.50
N ILE A 601 4.55 0.18 2.86
CA ILE A 601 4.14 1.22 3.82
C ILE A 601 2.85 1.90 3.34
N ARG A 602 2.69 2.07 2.03
CA ARG A 602 1.51 2.67 1.41
C ARG A 602 0.24 1.86 1.72
N LEU A 603 0.31 0.54 1.63
CA LEU A 603 -0.82 -0.34 1.94
C LEU A 603 -1.24 -0.24 3.43
N GLU A 604 -0.28 -0.15 4.35
CA GLU A 604 -0.57 0.10 5.77
C GLU A 604 -1.23 1.47 6.01
N ARG A 605 -0.80 2.50 5.27
CA ARG A 605 -1.39 3.84 5.33
C ARG A 605 -2.78 3.91 4.72
N ILE A 606 -3.04 3.10 3.69
CA ILE A 606 -4.39 2.90 3.15
C ILE A 606 -5.30 2.29 4.21
N LEU A 607 -4.83 1.24 4.88
CA LEU A 607 -5.56 0.62 6.01
C LEU A 607 -5.88 1.67 7.08
N SER A 608 -4.91 2.50 7.46
CA SER A 608 -5.12 3.57 8.43
C SER A 608 -6.19 4.58 7.96
N GLY A 609 -6.16 4.98 6.68
CA GLY A 609 -7.19 5.84 6.08
C GLY A 609 -8.58 5.20 6.08
N MET A 610 -8.67 3.90 5.80
CA MET A 610 -9.93 3.13 5.89
C MET A 610 -10.45 3.07 7.33
N GLN A 611 -9.58 2.93 8.31
CA GLN A 611 -9.95 2.95 9.72
C GLN A 611 -10.43 4.34 10.17
N ASP A 612 -9.81 5.41 9.68
CA ASP A 612 -10.27 6.79 9.95
C ASP A 612 -11.72 7.02 9.49
N ILE A 613 -12.12 6.43 8.38
CA ILE A 613 -13.51 6.51 7.91
C ILE A 613 -14.47 5.91 8.94
N GLU A 614 -14.10 4.82 9.60
CA GLU A 614 -14.94 4.22 10.64
C GLU A 614 -15.06 5.15 11.86
N TYR A 615 -13.99 5.82 12.25
CA TYR A 615 -14.02 6.84 13.30
C TYR A 615 -14.93 8.01 12.94
N LEU A 616 -14.78 8.55 11.74
CA LEU A 616 -15.59 9.67 11.24
C LEU A 616 -17.06 9.29 11.13
N LYS A 617 -17.38 8.06 10.70
CA LYS A 617 -18.75 7.54 10.65
C LYS A 617 -19.33 7.33 12.03
N LEU A 618 -18.55 6.82 12.99
CA LEU A 618 -18.97 6.70 14.39
C LEU A 618 -19.36 8.08 14.96
N TYR A 619 -18.49 9.07 14.77
CA TYR A 619 -18.75 10.44 15.22
C TYR A 619 -19.98 11.04 14.55
N SER A 620 -20.07 10.90 13.22
CA SER A 620 -21.21 11.42 12.44
C SER A 620 -22.54 10.74 12.78
N SER A 621 -22.52 9.47 13.16
CA SER A 621 -23.73 8.77 13.59
C SER A 621 -24.26 9.27 14.93
N ARG A 622 -23.38 9.78 15.79
CA ARG A 622 -23.73 10.31 17.11
C ARG A 622 -24.17 11.78 17.05
N TYR A 623 -23.58 12.57 16.18
CA TYR A 623 -23.83 14.01 16.06
C TYR A 623 -24.51 14.36 14.74
N SER A 624 -23.75 14.52 13.69
CA SER A 624 -24.20 14.62 12.30
C SER A 624 -23.00 14.51 11.35
N ARG A 625 -23.29 14.40 10.06
CA ARG A 625 -22.24 14.44 9.03
C ARG A 625 -21.52 15.79 9.01
N GLU A 626 -22.26 16.87 9.17
CA GLU A 626 -21.72 18.26 9.20
C GLU A 626 -20.74 18.44 10.36
N GLU A 627 -21.05 17.88 11.53
CA GLU A 627 -20.14 17.89 12.67
C GLU A 627 -18.88 17.05 12.41
N GLY A 628 -19.00 15.93 11.70
CA GLY A 628 -17.85 15.13 11.28
C GLY A 628 -16.95 15.89 10.29
N LEU A 629 -17.53 16.62 9.34
CA LEU A 629 -16.79 17.50 8.43
C LEU A 629 -16.10 18.65 9.19
N ALA A 630 -16.82 19.29 10.11
CA ALA A 630 -16.27 20.33 10.97
C ALA A 630 -15.11 19.83 11.85
N LEU A 631 -15.15 18.57 12.30
CA LEU A 631 -14.06 17.96 13.07
C LEU A 631 -12.77 17.82 12.24
N LEU A 632 -12.87 17.38 10.98
CA LEU A 632 -11.71 17.32 10.08
C LEU A 632 -11.04 18.67 9.91
N GLU A 633 -11.85 19.72 9.71
CA GLU A 633 -11.36 21.09 9.53
C GLU A 633 -10.77 21.65 10.83
N LYS A 634 -11.48 21.51 11.94
CA LYS A 634 -11.08 22.02 13.26
C LYS A 634 -9.77 21.42 13.74
N THR A 635 -9.54 20.16 13.49
CA THR A 635 -8.29 19.50 13.84
C THR A 635 -7.16 19.78 12.86
N GLY A 636 -7.47 20.32 11.68
CA GLY A 636 -6.53 20.55 10.60
C GLY A 636 -6.10 19.27 9.86
N ALA A 637 -6.82 18.17 10.08
CA ALA A 637 -6.49 16.90 9.44
C ALA A 637 -6.70 16.99 7.92
N TYR A 638 -7.86 17.50 7.46
CA TYR A 638 -8.16 17.60 6.04
C TYR A 638 -9.17 18.72 5.76
N LEU A 639 -8.83 19.61 4.83
CA LEU A 639 -9.71 20.68 4.36
C LEU A 639 -10.11 20.48 2.89
N SER A 640 -9.15 20.21 2.03
CA SER A 640 -9.36 20.03 0.58
C SER A 640 -8.26 19.13 0.00
N PRO A 641 -8.35 18.70 -1.28
CA PRO A 641 -7.32 17.92 -1.93
C PRO A 641 -5.91 18.53 -1.90
N GLU A 642 -5.80 19.85 -1.75
CA GLU A 642 -4.52 20.57 -1.70
C GLU A 642 -4.20 21.13 -0.31
N ARG A 643 -5.11 20.95 0.68
CA ARG A 643 -4.99 21.49 2.03
C ARG A 643 -5.35 20.43 3.07
N TYR A 644 -4.38 19.69 3.51
CA TYR A 644 -4.47 18.66 4.57
C TYR A 644 -3.19 18.67 5.39
N THR A 645 -3.20 17.97 6.52
CA THR A 645 -2.04 17.92 7.41
C THR A 645 -0.81 17.29 6.74
N LEU A 646 0.35 17.85 7.02
CA LEU A 646 1.64 17.24 6.69
C LEU A 646 2.23 16.47 7.87
N GLU A 647 1.61 16.58 9.05
CA GLU A 647 2.06 15.99 10.31
C GLU A 647 1.04 14.99 10.86
N HIS A 648 1.50 14.10 11.72
CA HIS A 648 0.65 13.07 12.33
C HIS A 648 -0.26 13.62 13.43
N THR A 649 0.18 14.61 14.18
CA THR A 649 -0.53 15.16 15.34
C THR A 649 -2.00 15.55 15.10
N PRO A 650 -2.38 16.21 13.99
CA PRO A 650 -3.79 16.50 13.72
C PRO A 650 -4.68 15.25 13.58
N ILE A 651 -4.10 14.13 13.13
CA ILE A 651 -4.79 12.85 13.04
C ILE A 651 -5.07 12.29 14.44
N ASP A 652 -4.05 12.33 15.31
CA ASP A 652 -4.20 11.91 16.71
C ASP A 652 -5.24 12.76 17.44
N LEU A 653 -5.24 14.08 17.21
CA LEU A 653 -6.22 15.00 17.79
C LEU A 653 -7.64 14.67 17.33
N MET A 654 -7.83 14.39 16.03
CA MET A 654 -9.12 13.98 15.49
C MET A 654 -9.63 12.69 16.17
N ARG A 655 -8.78 11.67 16.23
CA ARG A 655 -9.13 10.37 16.82
C ARG A 655 -9.37 10.48 18.33
N ALA A 656 -8.55 11.22 19.05
CA ALA A 656 -8.71 11.45 20.48
C ALA A 656 -10.02 12.20 20.79
N GLU A 657 -10.42 13.17 19.97
CA GLU A 657 -11.70 13.87 20.14
C GLU A 657 -12.89 12.92 19.90
N ILE A 658 -12.80 12.05 18.89
CA ILE A 658 -13.83 11.02 18.63
C ILE A 658 -13.92 10.07 19.81
N TYR A 659 -12.79 9.61 20.36
CA TYR A 659 -12.78 8.77 21.55
C TYR A 659 -13.40 9.46 22.75
N ARG A 660 -12.98 10.70 23.04
CA ARG A 660 -13.49 11.50 24.16
C ARG A 660 -15.02 11.67 24.12
N THR A 661 -15.59 11.77 22.93
CA THR A 661 -17.02 12.09 22.73
C THR A 661 -17.88 10.87 22.44
N CYS A 662 -17.31 9.81 21.86
CA CYS A 662 -18.02 8.60 21.45
C CYS A 662 -17.62 7.35 22.26
N GLY A 663 -16.49 7.38 22.95
CA GLY A 663 -16.13 6.39 23.96
C GLY A 663 -17.15 6.41 25.11
N ALA A 664 -17.56 5.23 25.58
CA ALA A 664 -18.64 5.07 26.57
C ALA A 664 -18.34 5.75 27.89
#